data_9574d69c362c7df09f702badc5a7465c
#
_entry.id   9574d69c362c7df09f702badc5a7465c
#
_cell.length_a   1.000
_cell.length_b   1.000
_cell.length_c   1.000
_cell.angle_alpha   90.00
_cell.angle_beta   90.00
_cell.angle_gamma   90.00
#
_symmetry.space_group_name_H-M   'P 1'
#
loop_
_entity.id
_entity.type
_entity.pdbx_description
1 polymer ?
#
loop_
_entity_poly.entity_id
_entity_poly.type
_entity_poly.pdbx_seq_one_letter_code
_entity_poly.pdbx_strand_id
1 'polypeptide(L)'
;MEQTNLMVINGNELPIEPGDTILDVARRGHIDIPTLCHLKGTTPTGACRICVVEVKGARTLLPACSTPASPNMVVRTESPEVVASRKEILRLMLSSGNHNCAVRGRDDSDWTQFQLGVEKDDGSDGLCPVWGDCRLQDLAYRYQVTGEGFQGTPSRYPMETVNPFIVRDFSRCILCGRCVQACNEVQVNNAISFGYRGADTKIIAAGDRPLKDSDCVFCGECVQVCPVGALVEKDVRYHVRPWETQKTKTTCGYCGVGCQLYLHVKENRVVKVTGVPDVAPNHGSLCVKGRFSFNFIGSDERLTDPLIKENGVFRKATWDEAIDLVAQKLKNTRDTHGGDSIGLLTSARITNEENYIAHKFTRAVLKTNNIDHCARLXHSSTVAGLAAAFGSGAMTNTIADIEEADVILVTGSNTTENHPVLSTFVKRAVTRKGATLIVVDPRRIKLTEFSEMWLRPNLGTDVAWINGMMNVIIQEDLHDKTFVEERTENFEALKAVVAKYTPERVETITGIPAQQLVDAARLYAKAPAASILYCMGITQHTTGTDNVKSLANLAMLCGNMGIRGGGVNPLRGQNNVQGACDMGGLPNVLTGYQTVDNLDAIKKMERAWNVTGLPTKPGLKVTEMVPKAHSGELKVLYIIGENPLVSDPDLNHAEKCFSNLEFLVVQDIFLTETARMADVVFPSKCFAEKDGTFSNTERRVQRVRKAVDPPGLAKDDWKILCEIATRMGYPMSYKDSETIFNELAGVTPSYAGISYARIEHEGLHWPCPTPEHPGTPILHGAQFTRGKGMFHALEWIAPAEVADDDYPMYLTTGRVLYHYHTGTMTMKTEGLNEREPESFVEITRGDAQGMGIENGDRVTIASRRGEIKAMVRISRKAVAGTVFIPFHFALSAANKLTNAALDPISGIPEYKVCAVKLSKGV
;
A
#
# COMPACT_ATOMS: atom_id res chain seq x y z
N MET A 1 43.46 -20.78 20.78
CA MET A 1 42.20 -20.89 21.57
C MET A 1 41.17 -19.96 20.93
N GLU A 2 40.17 -20.54 20.29
CA GLU A 2 39.03 -19.73 19.76
C GLU A 2 38.35 -19.11 20.99
N GLN A 3 38.34 -17.80 21.06
CA GLN A 3 37.57 -17.09 22.06
C GLN A 3 36.11 -17.43 21.86
N THR A 4 35.58 -18.18 22.77
CA THR A 4 34.15 -18.46 22.77
C THR A 4 33.43 -17.12 22.99
N ASN A 5 32.72 -16.67 21.99
CA ASN A 5 31.99 -15.39 22.00
C ASN A 5 30.66 -15.59 22.79
N LEU A 6 30.79 -15.88 24.08
CA LEU A 6 29.66 -16.23 24.96
C LEU A 6 29.62 -15.28 26.15
N MET A 7 28.41 -15.03 26.66
CA MET A 7 28.19 -14.39 27.95
C MET A 7 27.22 -15.25 28.76
N VAL A 8 27.15 -15.01 30.06
CA VAL A 8 26.29 -15.77 30.95
C VAL A 8 25.19 -14.87 31.50
N ILE A 9 23.95 -15.26 31.30
CA ILE A 9 22.80 -14.52 31.87
C ILE A 9 22.00 -15.49 32.74
N ASN A 10 21.92 -15.21 34.03
CA ASN A 10 21.23 -16.06 35.02
C ASN A 10 21.69 -17.50 34.96
N GLY A 11 22.99 -17.73 34.73
CA GLY A 11 23.58 -19.08 34.69
C GLY A 11 23.54 -19.74 33.32
N ASN A 12 22.91 -19.12 32.32
CA ASN A 12 22.82 -19.67 30.94
C ASN A 12 23.90 -19.06 30.06
N GLU A 13 24.68 -19.88 29.38
CA GLU A 13 25.66 -19.42 28.39
C GLU A 13 24.97 -19.14 27.10
N LEU A 14 25.14 -17.93 26.59
CA LEU A 14 24.45 -17.43 25.38
C LEU A 14 25.43 -16.81 24.42
N PRO A 15 25.28 -17.07 23.11
CA PRO A 15 26.19 -16.50 22.12
C PRO A 15 25.90 -15.01 21.89
N ILE A 16 26.99 -14.27 21.64
CA ILE A 16 26.93 -12.84 21.33
C ILE A 16 27.16 -12.66 19.83
N GLU A 17 26.34 -11.83 19.22
CA GLU A 17 26.52 -11.43 17.84
C GLU A 17 27.09 -10.00 17.80
N PRO A 18 27.79 -9.65 16.71
CA PRO A 18 28.35 -8.28 16.60
C PRO A 18 27.28 -7.22 16.76
N GLY A 19 27.53 -6.25 17.64
CA GLY A 19 26.61 -5.14 17.88
C GLY A 19 25.56 -5.38 18.94
N ASP A 20 25.51 -6.58 19.52
CA ASP A 20 24.49 -6.90 20.56
C ASP A 20 24.65 -6.05 21.82
N THR A 21 23.49 -5.69 22.39
CA THR A 21 23.43 -5.25 23.79
C THR A 21 23.09 -6.45 24.68
N ILE A 22 23.21 -6.27 25.99
CA ILE A 22 22.80 -7.30 26.97
C ILE A 22 21.33 -7.69 26.71
N LEU A 23 20.48 -6.73 26.41
CA LEU A 23 19.06 -6.97 26.13
C LEU A 23 18.86 -7.85 24.89
N ASP A 24 19.65 -7.63 23.83
CA ASP A 24 19.53 -8.43 22.60
C ASP A 24 19.87 -9.90 22.88
N VAL A 25 20.97 -10.13 23.60
CA VAL A 25 21.37 -11.49 23.95
C VAL A 25 20.32 -12.15 24.84
N ALA A 26 19.80 -11.41 25.84
CA ALA A 26 18.78 -11.94 26.76
C ALA A 26 17.51 -12.35 25.99
N ARG A 27 17.06 -11.50 25.07
CA ARG A 27 15.86 -11.79 24.27
C ARG A 27 16.05 -13.02 23.40
N ARG A 28 17.21 -13.14 22.78
CA ARG A 28 17.53 -14.30 21.95
C ARG A 28 17.57 -15.58 22.79
N GLY A 29 18.00 -15.46 24.06
CA GLY A 29 17.98 -16.55 25.01
C GLY A 29 16.66 -16.75 25.77
N HIS A 30 15.60 -16.04 25.33
CA HIS A 30 14.27 -16.10 25.95
C HIS A 30 14.28 -15.71 27.45
N ILE A 31 15.20 -14.82 27.83
CA ILE A 31 15.26 -14.27 29.19
C ILE A 31 14.62 -12.88 29.16
N ASP A 32 13.55 -12.71 29.94
CA ASP A 32 12.81 -11.47 29.98
C ASP A 32 13.50 -10.41 30.86
N ILE A 33 13.89 -9.30 30.26
CA ILE A 33 14.33 -8.10 30.96
C ILE A 33 13.29 -7.02 30.63
N PRO A 34 12.59 -6.46 31.63
CA PRO A 34 11.53 -5.49 31.32
C PRO A 34 12.09 -4.18 30.73
N THR A 35 11.30 -3.57 29.87
CA THR A 35 11.66 -2.28 29.26
C THR A 35 10.44 -1.37 29.22
N LEU A 36 10.67 -0.04 29.26
CA LEU A 36 9.62 0.97 29.03
C LEU A 36 10.02 1.94 27.94
N CYS A 37 11.26 2.43 27.93
CA CYS A 37 11.67 3.42 26.90
C CYS A 37 12.27 2.77 25.67
N HIS A 38 12.64 1.50 25.72
CA HIS A 38 13.29 0.82 24.59
C HIS A 38 12.27 0.50 23.49
N LEU A 39 12.60 0.85 22.26
CA LEU A 39 11.83 0.48 21.05
C LEU A 39 12.76 -0.28 20.12
N LYS A 40 12.41 -1.52 19.80
CA LYS A 40 13.23 -2.40 18.95
C LYS A 40 13.53 -1.75 17.61
N GLY A 41 14.78 -1.82 17.19
CA GLY A 41 15.19 -1.28 15.89
C GLY A 41 15.46 0.22 15.87
N THR A 42 15.39 0.89 17.03
CA THR A 42 15.74 2.31 17.12
C THR A 42 16.93 2.49 18.07
N THR A 43 17.46 3.70 18.11
CA THR A 43 18.61 4.05 18.96
C THR A 43 18.25 3.93 20.43
N PRO A 44 18.90 3.07 21.22
CA PRO A 44 18.59 2.94 22.66
C PRO A 44 18.94 4.22 23.41
N THR A 45 18.03 4.69 24.25
CA THR A 45 18.26 5.90 25.06
C THR A 45 18.72 5.60 26.48
N GLY A 46 18.36 4.41 27.00
CA GLY A 46 18.66 4.07 28.40
C GLY A 46 18.00 4.99 29.42
N ALA A 47 16.95 5.69 29.03
CA ALA A 47 16.39 6.78 29.84
C ALA A 47 15.61 6.32 31.07
N CYS A 48 14.78 5.29 30.94
CA CYS A 48 13.88 4.88 32.02
C CYS A 48 14.55 4.04 33.11
N ARG A 49 15.66 3.39 32.79
CA ARG A 49 16.43 2.54 33.71
C ARG A 49 15.68 1.30 34.23
N ILE A 50 14.52 0.99 33.71
CA ILE A 50 13.77 -0.19 34.17
C ILE A 50 14.46 -1.50 33.76
N CYS A 51 15.28 -1.44 32.71
CA CYS A 51 16.01 -2.62 32.20
C CYS A 51 17.36 -2.87 32.90
N VAL A 52 17.62 -2.21 34.04
CA VAL A 52 18.89 -2.39 34.72
C VAL A 52 19.13 -3.86 35.15
N VAL A 53 20.39 -4.27 35.08
CA VAL A 53 20.84 -5.61 35.47
C VAL A 53 22.11 -5.48 36.29
N GLU A 54 22.37 -6.50 37.07
CA GLU A 54 23.63 -6.62 37.83
C GLU A 54 24.65 -7.33 36.92
N VAL A 55 25.81 -6.72 36.75
CA VAL A 55 26.91 -7.30 35.97
C VAL A 55 28.07 -7.50 36.93
N LYS A 56 28.57 -8.76 37.03
CA LYS A 56 29.68 -9.11 37.94
C LYS A 56 30.90 -8.21 37.66
N GLY A 57 31.38 -7.54 38.68
CA GLY A 57 32.49 -6.62 38.59
C GLY A 57 32.17 -5.17 38.26
N ALA A 58 30.92 -4.89 37.91
CA ALA A 58 30.48 -3.51 37.71
C ALA A 58 30.16 -2.85 39.05
N ARG A 59 30.42 -1.56 39.15
CA ARG A 59 30.21 -0.80 40.40
C ARG A 59 28.74 -0.40 40.58
N THR A 60 27.96 -0.39 39.50
CA THR A 60 26.56 0.01 39.52
C THR A 60 25.76 -0.92 38.63
N LEU A 61 24.44 -0.89 38.79
CA LEU A 61 23.55 -1.57 37.86
C LEU A 61 23.65 -0.90 36.47
N LEU A 62 23.65 -1.73 35.41
CA LEU A 62 23.81 -1.27 34.05
C LEU A 62 22.51 -1.44 33.25
N PRO A 63 22.14 -0.46 32.38
CA PRO A 63 20.94 -0.59 31.56
C PRO A 63 21.17 -1.59 30.40
N ALA A 64 20.48 -2.69 30.43
CA ALA A 64 20.68 -3.79 29.46
C ALA A 64 20.43 -3.35 28.02
N CYS A 65 19.52 -2.38 27.80
CA CYS A 65 19.14 -1.95 26.44
C CYS A 65 20.24 -1.15 25.71
N SER A 66 21.22 -0.62 26.47
CA SER A 66 22.25 0.23 25.89
C SER A 66 23.68 -0.17 26.27
N THR A 67 23.82 -1.23 27.03
CA THR A 67 25.14 -1.74 27.44
C THR A 67 25.58 -2.81 26.41
N PRO A 68 26.70 -2.61 25.68
CA PRO A 68 27.20 -3.63 24.75
C PRO A 68 27.50 -4.95 25.46
N ALA A 69 27.10 -6.04 24.86
CA ALA A 69 27.44 -7.38 25.31
C ALA A 69 28.95 -7.64 25.07
N SER A 70 29.59 -8.31 26.04
CA SER A 70 31.03 -8.64 25.93
C SER A 70 31.28 -10.08 26.37
N PRO A 71 32.27 -10.73 25.75
CA PRO A 71 32.61 -12.11 26.12
C PRO A 71 32.92 -12.23 27.62
N ASN A 72 32.48 -13.33 28.19
CA ASN A 72 32.68 -13.69 29.60
C ASN A 72 31.93 -12.77 30.59
N MET A 73 31.08 -11.89 30.13
CA MET A 73 30.23 -11.08 31.00
C MET A 73 29.25 -11.99 31.74
N VAL A 74 29.07 -11.76 33.04
CA VAL A 74 28.14 -12.53 33.86
C VAL A 74 27.07 -11.57 34.40
N VAL A 75 25.81 -11.84 34.05
CA VAL A 75 24.68 -10.95 34.28
C VAL A 75 23.61 -11.66 35.12
N ARG A 76 23.02 -10.92 36.07
CA ARG A 76 21.85 -11.34 36.84
C ARG A 76 20.74 -10.33 36.62
N THR A 77 19.59 -10.83 36.21
CA THR A 77 18.48 -9.95 35.77
C THR A 77 17.44 -9.66 36.84
N GLU A 78 17.45 -10.45 37.94
CA GLU A 78 16.47 -10.37 39.03
C GLU A 78 17.11 -10.45 40.41
N SER A 79 18.35 -9.94 40.58
CA SER A 79 18.93 -9.90 41.91
C SER A 79 18.15 -8.95 42.81
N PRO A 80 18.29 -9.09 44.17
CA PRO A 80 17.59 -8.19 45.08
C PRO A 80 17.82 -6.70 44.79
N GLU A 81 19.05 -6.34 44.40
CA GLU A 81 19.39 -4.96 44.08
C GLU A 81 18.66 -4.49 42.81
N VAL A 82 18.58 -5.36 41.80
CA VAL A 82 17.87 -5.05 40.57
C VAL A 82 16.38 -4.85 40.87
N VAL A 83 15.77 -5.77 41.60
CA VAL A 83 14.35 -5.67 41.95
C VAL A 83 14.06 -4.40 42.76
N ALA A 84 14.92 -4.06 43.74
CA ALA A 84 14.75 -2.85 44.57
C ALA A 84 14.81 -1.60 43.69
N SER A 85 15.78 -1.56 42.78
CA SER A 85 15.91 -0.42 41.83
C SER A 85 14.66 -0.27 40.97
N ARG A 86 14.16 -1.39 40.41
CA ARG A 86 12.96 -1.33 39.58
C ARG A 86 11.72 -0.85 40.33
N LYS A 87 11.56 -1.34 41.55
CA LYS A 87 10.45 -0.89 42.40
C LYS A 87 10.48 0.62 42.65
N GLU A 88 11.67 1.15 42.91
CA GLU A 88 11.82 2.58 43.14
C GLU A 88 11.51 3.41 41.92
N ILE A 89 12.00 2.96 40.73
CA ILE A 89 11.70 3.60 39.45
C ILE A 89 10.19 3.61 39.20
N LEU A 90 9.53 2.48 39.41
CA LEU A 90 8.09 2.35 39.22
C LEU A 90 7.31 3.28 40.16
N ARG A 91 7.75 3.37 41.44
CA ARG A 91 7.12 4.31 42.39
C ARG A 91 7.20 5.75 41.89
N LEU A 92 8.38 6.17 41.43
CA LEU A 92 8.57 7.51 40.88
C LEU A 92 7.66 7.76 39.70
N MET A 93 7.56 6.79 38.79
CA MET A 93 6.71 6.93 37.60
C MET A 93 5.23 7.00 37.97
N LEU A 94 4.77 6.12 38.86
CA LEU A 94 3.37 6.10 39.27
C LEU A 94 2.97 7.37 40.01
N SER A 95 3.89 7.98 40.71
CA SER A 95 3.61 9.21 41.46
C SER A 95 3.70 10.47 40.63
N SER A 96 4.26 10.41 39.41
CA SER A 96 4.60 11.61 38.63
C SER A 96 3.49 12.07 37.68
N GLY A 97 2.36 11.36 37.61
CA GLY A 97 1.27 11.74 36.74
C GLY A 97 -0.05 11.10 37.14
N ASN A 98 -1.02 11.20 36.22
CA ASN A 98 -2.33 10.61 36.45
C ASN A 98 -2.30 9.11 36.08
N HIS A 99 -1.68 8.31 36.96
CA HIS A 99 -1.60 6.87 36.81
C HIS A 99 -2.52 6.22 37.84
N ASN A 100 -3.82 6.25 37.55
CA ASN A 100 -4.85 5.80 38.46
C ASN A 100 -5.18 4.30 38.37
N CYS A 101 -4.21 3.50 37.94
CA CYS A 101 -4.29 2.05 38.01
C CYS A 101 -3.96 1.62 39.44
N ALA A 102 -4.92 1.26 40.20
CA ALA A 102 -4.68 0.86 41.58
C ALA A 102 -4.01 -0.52 41.62
N VAL A 103 -2.73 -0.53 41.86
CA VAL A 103 -2.06 -1.77 42.30
C VAL A 103 -2.36 -1.86 43.77
N ARG A 104 -3.32 -2.69 44.14
CA ARG A 104 -3.80 -2.77 45.52
C ARG A 104 -3.05 -3.82 46.31
N GLY A 105 -2.88 -3.55 47.58
CA GLY A 105 -2.39 -4.53 48.50
C GLY A 105 -3.43 -5.62 48.73
N ARG A 106 -3.02 -6.67 49.42
CA ARG A 106 -3.90 -7.81 49.70
C ARG A 106 -5.12 -7.46 50.52
N ASP A 107 -5.03 -6.41 51.28
CA ASP A 107 -6.11 -6.02 52.20
C ASP A 107 -7.07 -5.01 51.57
N ASP A 108 -6.78 -4.57 50.34
CA ASP A 108 -7.65 -3.63 49.64
C ASP A 108 -8.84 -4.41 49.13
N SER A 109 -9.90 -4.12 49.72
CA SER A 109 -10.97 -5.07 49.89
C SER A 109 -11.82 -5.40 48.70
N ASP A 110 -11.95 -4.64 47.64
CA ASP A 110 -12.99 -5.02 46.70
C ASP A 110 -12.57 -4.93 45.25
N TRP A 111 -11.78 -5.90 44.80
CA TRP A 111 -11.42 -6.07 43.41
C TRP A 111 -12.65 -6.21 42.52
N THR A 112 -13.72 -6.84 43.04
CA THR A 112 -14.93 -7.01 42.24
C THR A 112 -15.58 -5.66 41.94
N GLN A 113 -15.71 -4.81 42.94
CA GLN A 113 -16.28 -3.47 42.77
C GLN A 113 -15.39 -2.61 41.88
N PHE A 114 -14.10 -2.71 42.03
CA PHE A 114 -13.16 -1.98 41.19
C PHE A 114 -13.30 -2.42 39.73
N GLN A 115 -13.36 -3.72 39.49
CA GLN A 115 -13.49 -4.26 38.14
C GLN A 115 -14.84 -3.87 37.54
N LEU A 116 -15.92 -3.94 38.31
CA LEU A 116 -17.23 -3.49 37.83
C LEU A 116 -17.23 -2.00 37.46
N GLY A 117 -16.51 -1.19 38.21
CA GLY A 117 -16.34 0.22 37.90
C GLY A 117 -15.64 0.42 36.57
N VAL A 118 -14.59 -0.35 36.30
CA VAL A 118 -13.87 -0.30 35.04
C VAL A 118 -14.75 -0.76 33.87
N GLU A 119 -15.54 -1.82 34.09
CA GLU A 119 -16.43 -2.36 33.06
C GLU A 119 -17.60 -1.40 32.74
N LYS A 120 -18.01 -0.62 33.69
CA LYS A 120 -19.10 0.34 33.55
C LYS A 120 -18.59 1.74 33.24
N ASP A 121 -17.39 1.83 32.69
CA ASP A 121 -16.72 3.07 32.41
C ASP A 121 -17.65 4.05 31.65
N ASP A 122 -17.82 5.21 32.20
CA ASP A 122 -18.68 6.27 31.63
C ASP A 122 -17.88 7.32 30.85
N GLY A 123 -16.60 7.03 30.63
CA GLY A 123 -15.72 7.94 29.91
C GLY A 123 -15.08 9.00 30.79
N SER A 124 -15.24 8.89 32.09
CA SER A 124 -14.64 9.88 33.02
C SER A 124 -13.13 9.60 33.21
N ASP A 125 -12.37 10.66 33.43
CA ASP A 125 -10.94 10.55 33.72
C ASP A 125 -10.64 9.96 35.09
N GLY A 126 -11.65 9.63 35.86
CA GLY A 126 -11.53 8.92 37.11
C GLY A 126 -11.07 7.47 36.94
N LEU A 127 -11.26 6.90 35.72
CA LEU A 127 -10.82 5.56 35.41
C LEU A 127 -9.70 5.59 34.38
N CYS A 128 -8.86 4.55 34.39
CA CYS A 128 -7.76 4.49 33.44
C CYS A 128 -8.28 4.13 32.03
N PRO A 129 -7.97 4.92 30.98
CA PRO A 129 -8.48 4.62 29.63
C PRO A 129 -7.80 3.41 28.99
N VAL A 130 -6.68 2.94 29.54
CA VAL A 130 -5.94 1.79 28.96
C VAL A 130 -5.79 0.66 29.97
N TRP A 131 -6.68 0.56 30.94
CA TRP A 131 -6.63 -0.54 31.92
C TRP A 131 -6.58 -1.87 31.19
N GLY A 132 -5.55 -2.68 31.53
CA GLY A 132 -5.36 -3.98 30.89
C GLY A 132 -4.49 -3.94 29.63
N ASP A 133 -4.09 -2.76 29.18
CA ASP A 133 -3.25 -2.60 27.99
C ASP A 133 -2.22 -1.49 28.23
N CYS A 134 -1.43 -1.66 29.31
CA CYS A 134 -0.45 -0.65 29.74
C CYS A 134 0.76 -1.34 30.37
N ARG A 135 1.94 -1.09 29.79
CA ARG A 135 3.17 -1.73 30.30
C ARG A 135 3.55 -1.24 31.70
N LEU A 136 3.27 0.01 32.02
CA LEU A 136 3.55 0.52 33.36
C LEU A 136 2.68 -0.21 34.40
N GLN A 137 1.42 -0.44 34.07
CA GLN A 137 0.51 -1.21 34.92
C GLN A 137 1.02 -2.65 35.11
N ASP A 138 1.42 -3.30 33.99
CA ASP A 138 1.91 -4.68 34.06
C ASP A 138 3.11 -4.80 35.01
N LEU A 139 4.04 -3.84 34.89
CA LEU A 139 5.23 -3.84 35.73
C LEU A 139 4.91 -3.51 37.19
N ALA A 140 3.98 -2.59 37.40
CA ALA A 140 3.54 -2.26 38.76
C ALA A 140 2.94 -3.49 39.46
N TYR A 141 2.11 -4.27 38.75
CA TYR A 141 1.57 -5.50 39.27
C TYR A 141 2.65 -6.56 39.47
N ARG A 142 3.55 -6.73 38.52
CA ARG A 142 4.65 -7.70 38.57
C ARG A 142 5.51 -7.48 39.83
N TYR A 143 5.83 -6.22 40.12
CA TYR A 143 6.73 -5.87 41.22
C TYR A 143 5.98 -5.47 42.49
N GLN A 144 4.65 -5.53 42.48
CA GLN A 144 3.81 -5.21 43.64
C GLN A 144 4.10 -3.80 44.18
N VAL A 145 4.00 -2.81 43.27
CA VAL A 145 4.35 -1.41 43.56
C VAL A 145 3.13 -0.51 43.43
N THR A 146 2.95 0.37 44.43
CA THR A 146 1.98 1.47 44.38
C THR A 146 2.74 2.78 44.26
N GLY A 147 2.02 3.87 44.00
CA GLY A 147 2.61 5.21 43.94
C GLY A 147 2.85 5.86 45.31
N GLU A 148 2.58 5.13 46.37
CA GLU A 148 2.73 5.66 47.72
C GLU A 148 4.20 5.96 48.04
N GLY A 149 4.43 6.99 48.81
CA GLY A 149 5.75 7.38 49.27
C GLY A 149 6.34 8.58 48.59
N PHE A 150 5.77 9.00 47.45
CA PHE A 150 6.16 10.20 46.73
C PHE A 150 4.93 11.05 46.43
N GLN A 151 5.09 12.37 46.45
CA GLN A 151 4.06 13.28 46.01
C GLN A 151 4.51 13.90 44.68
N GLY A 152 4.04 13.32 43.59
CA GLY A 152 4.37 13.87 42.29
C GLY A 152 3.46 15.02 41.91
N THR A 153 3.88 15.78 40.90
CA THR A 153 3.10 16.86 40.35
C THR A 153 2.57 16.42 38.97
N PRO A 154 1.26 16.28 38.81
CA PRO A 154 0.72 15.94 37.50
C PRO A 154 1.04 17.00 36.45
N SER A 155 1.08 16.60 35.20
CA SER A 155 1.27 17.54 34.10
C SER A 155 0.15 18.61 34.14
N ARG A 156 0.54 19.85 33.96
CA ARG A 156 -0.40 20.96 33.88
C ARG A 156 -0.88 21.26 32.47
N TYR A 157 -0.42 20.48 31.48
CA TYR A 157 -0.83 20.68 30.09
C TYR A 157 -2.20 20.05 29.85
N PRO A 158 -3.11 20.77 29.20
CA PRO A 158 -4.43 20.23 28.93
C PRO A 158 -4.35 19.08 27.91
N MET A 159 -5.29 18.17 28.02
CA MET A 159 -5.43 17.06 27.09
C MET A 159 -5.74 17.60 25.68
N GLU A 160 -5.10 17.04 24.66
CA GLU A 160 -5.36 17.40 23.26
C GLU A 160 -6.38 16.43 22.66
N THR A 161 -7.58 16.93 22.36
CA THR A 161 -8.68 16.13 21.85
C THR A 161 -9.17 16.54 20.45
N VAL A 162 -8.52 17.55 19.86
CA VAL A 162 -8.97 18.12 18.57
C VAL A 162 -8.54 17.30 17.35
N ASN A 163 -7.67 16.33 17.52
CA ASN A 163 -7.21 15.45 16.44
C ASN A 163 -8.35 14.50 16.05
N PRO A 164 -8.58 14.24 14.76
CA PRO A 164 -9.69 13.35 14.37
C PRO A 164 -9.46 11.89 14.77
N PHE A 165 -8.22 11.47 15.07
CA PHE A 165 -7.91 10.06 15.32
C PHE A 165 -7.25 9.78 16.67
N ILE A 166 -6.57 10.76 17.25
CA ILE A 166 -5.65 10.52 18.39
C ILE A 166 -5.95 11.50 19.51
N VAL A 167 -6.03 10.97 20.75
CA VAL A 167 -6.08 11.79 21.95
C VAL A 167 -4.69 11.77 22.59
N ARG A 168 -4.16 12.95 22.97
CA ARG A 168 -2.90 13.05 23.71
C ARG A 168 -3.19 13.56 25.12
N ASP A 169 -2.96 12.69 26.12
CA ASP A 169 -3.12 13.02 27.54
C ASP A 169 -1.74 13.15 28.18
N PHE A 170 -1.28 14.38 28.30
CA PHE A 170 0.07 14.65 28.82
C PHE A 170 0.22 14.30 30.29
N SER A 171 -0.88 14.23 31.04
CA SER A 171 -0.83 13.85 32.45
C SER A 171 -0.46 12.37 32.64
N ARG A 172 -0.60 11.56 31.60
CA ARG A 172 -0.25 10.13 31.66
C ARG A 172 1.09 9.83 30.99
N CYS A 173 1.74 10.84 30.44
CA CYS A 173 3.02 10.64 29.73
C CYS A 173 4.15 10.43 30.73
N ILE A 174 4.94 9.36 30.54
CA ILE A 174 6.13 9.08 31.36
C ILE A 174 7.42 9.54 30.67
N LEU A 175 7.31 10.30 29.59
CA LEU A 175 8.44 10.88 28.85
C LEU A 175 9.46 9.82 28.40
N CYS A 176 9.01 8.64 28.07
CA CYS A 176 9.88 7.54 27.65
C CYS A 176 10.49 7.75 26.25
N GLY A 177 9.90 8.60 25.43
CA GLY A 177 10.42 8.91 24.10
C GLY A 177 10.14 7.90 22.99
N ARG A 178 9.41 6.80 23.27
CA ARG A 178 9.16 5.78 22.23
C ARG A 178 8.40 6.37 21.04
N CYS A 179 7.43 7.26 21.30
CA CYS A 179 6.68 7.91 20.23
C CYS A 179 7.57 8.79 19.35
N VAL A 180 8.55 9.47 19.96
CA VAL A 180 9.52 10.30 19.24
C VAL A 180 10.40 9.40 18.36
N GLN A 181 10.90 8.30 18.91
CA GLN A 181 11.71 7.34 18.15
C GLN A 181 10.90 6.73 17.01
N ALA A 182 9.64 6.36 17.24
CA ALA A 182 8.79 5.80 16.20
C ALA A 182 8.58 6.81 15.07
N CYS A 183 8.29 8.05 15.42
CA CYS A 183 8.06 9.10 14.42
C CYS A 183 9.33 9.42 13.64
N ASN A 184 10.48 9.47 14.33
CA ASN A 184 11.71 9.98 13.72
C ASN A 184 12.60 8.90 13.11
N GLU A 185 12.60 7.68 13.67
CA GLU A 185 13.47 6.61 13.18
C GLU A 185 12.74 5.51 12.42
N VAL A 186 11.48 5.21 12.77
CA VAL A 186 10.72 4.17 12.07
C VAL A 186 9.98 4.77 10.87
N GLN A 187 9.17 5.80 11.10
CA GLN A 187 8.38 6.44 10.05
C GLN A 187 9.18 7.53 9.30
N VAL A 188 10.20 8.04 9.92
CA VAL A 188 11.05 9.15 9.42
C VAL A 188 10.17 10.31 8.96
N ASN A 189 9.25 10.70 9.83
CA ASN A 189 8.31 11.80 9.55
C ASN A 189 8.65 13.07 10.33
N ASN A 190 9.33 12.92 11.47
CA ASN A 190 9.86 14.02 12.27
C ASN A 190 8.80 15.06 12.68
N ALA A 191 7.60 14.59 13.00
CA ALA A 191 6.50 15.47 13.36
C ALA A 191 6.54 15.88 14.85
N ILE A 192 7.17 15.07 15.70
CA ILE A 192 7.19 15.31 17.16
C ILE A 192 8.60 15.17 17.72
N SER A 193 8.83 15.89 18.84
CA SER A 193 10.10 15.81 19.57
C SER A 193 9.86 16.25 21.02
N PHE A 194 10.90 16.13 21.85
CA PHE A 194 10.87 16.70 23.18
C PHE A 194 10.91 18.23 23.09
N GLY A 195 10.02 18.87 23.81
CA GLY A 195 10.00 20.32 23.95
C GLY A 195 10.11 20.72 25.41
N TYR A 196 10.47 22.01 25.64
CA TYR A 196 10.69 22.56 26.96
C TYR A 196 11.81 21.81 27.70
N ARG A 197 11.88 21.91 29.02
CA ARG A 197 12.92 21.18 29.79
C ARG A 197 12.51 21.08 31.28
N GLY A 198 13.18 20.18 31.96
CA GLY A 198 12.92 19.93 33.38
C GLY A 198 11.51 19.44 33.61
N ALA A 199 10.85 20.00 34.63
CA ALA A 199 9.47 19.63 34.96
C ALA A 199 8.46 20.01 33.89
N ASP A 200 8.82 20.91 32.99
CA ASP A 200 7.94 21.37 31.92
C ASP A 200 8.09 20.54 30.63
N THR A 201 8.96 19.54 30.62
CA THR A 201 9.19 18.72 29.43
C THR A 201 7.88 18.10 28.92
N LYS A 202 7.70 18.16 27.61
CA LYS A 202 6.49 17.70 26.93
C LYS A 202 6.86 17.21 25.54
N ILE A 203 6.12 16.24 25.01
CA ILE A 203 6.31 15.82 23.61
C ILE A 203 5.47 16.74 22.73
N ILE A 204 6.13 17.51 21.88
CA ILE A 204 5.49 18.57 21.09
C ILE A 204 5.67 18.36 19.58
N ALA A 205 4.74 18.93 18.83
CA ALA A 205 4.95 19.20 17.41
C ALA A 205 5.61 20.58 17.26
N ALA A 206 6.07 20.92 16.07
CA ALA A 206 6.74 22.20 15.84
C ALA A 206 5.87 23.37 16.33
N GLY A 207 6.46 24.25 17.13
CA GLY A 207 5.75 25.39 17.73
C GLY A 207 4.72 24.99 18.77
N ASP A 208 4.77 23.76 19.27
CA ASP A 208 3.81 23.20 20.22
C ASP A 208 2.36 23.30 19.75
N ARG A 209 2.16 23.18 18.41
CA ARG A 209 0.83 23.19 17.80
C ARG A 209 0.16 21.82 17.98
N PRO A 210 -1.17 21.75 17.91
CA PRO A 210 -1.84 20.46 17.87
C PRO A 210 -1.32 19.59 16.72
N LEU A 211 -1.30 18.27 16.91
CA LEU A 211 -0.83 17.37 15.86
C LEU A 211 -1.54 17.59 14.53
N LYS A 212 -2.85 17.87 14.56
CA LYS A 212 -3.62 18.05 13.33
C LYS A 212 -3.17 19.25 12.50
N ASP A 213 -2.45 20.20 13.11
CA ASP A 213 -1.97 21.43 12.48
C ASP A 213 -0.46 21.38 12.20
N SER A 214 0.13 20.22 12.30
CA SER A 214 1.58 19.98 12.16
C SER A 214 1.85 19.12 10.91
N ASP A 215 3.10 18.66 10.78
CA ASP A 215 3.51 17.77 9.70
C ASP A 215 3.12 16.31 9.95
N CYS A 216 2.31 16.05 10.97
CA CYS A 216 1.84 14.70 11.27
C CYS A 216 1.05 14.13 10.11
N VAL A 217 1.36 12.87 9.73
CA VAL A 217 0.65 12.14 8.65
C VAL A 217 -0.36 11.14 9.21
N PHE A 218 -0.63 11.21 10.51
CA PHE A 218 -1.64 10.40 11.19
C PHE A 218 -1.44 8.88 10.99
N CYS A 219 -0.20 8.44 10.93
CA CYS A 219 0.08 7.02 10.78
C CYS A 219 -0.28 6.21 12.04
N GLY A 220 -0.32 6.87 13.21
CA GLY A 220 -0.66 6.23 14.47
C GLY A 220 0.46 5.37 15.07
N GLU A 221 1.65 5.42 14.52
CA GLU A 221 2.77 4.62 15.05
C GLU A 221 3.07 5.02 16.50
N CYS A 222 3.01 6.31 16.78
CA CYS A 222 3.22 6.82 18.15
C CYS A 222 2.21 6.24 19.15
N VAL A 223 0.97 6.04 18.70
CA VAL A 223 -0.07 5.42 19.54
C VAL A 223 0.27 3.96 19.80
N GLN A 224 0.63 3.24 18.73
CA GLN A 224 0.90 1.80 18.84
C GLN A 224 2.08 1.49 19.78
N VAL A 225 3.08 2.38 19.83
CA VAL A 225 4.27 2.13 20.66
C VAL A 225 4.18 2.76 22.05
N CYS A 226 3.18 3.59 22.33
CA CYS A 226 3.05 4.23 23.63
C CYS A 226 2.83 3.17 24.70
N PRO A 227 3.69 3.12 25.75
CA PRO A 227 3.57 2.05 26.75
C PRO A 227 2.54 2.35 27.82
N VAL A 228 1.91 3.52 27.77
CA VAL A 228 0.93 3.99 28.78
C VAL A 228 -0.27 4.63 28.07
N GLY A 229 -1.18 5.22 28.83
CA GLY A 229 -2.40 5.84 28.27
C GLY A 229 -2.25 7.29 27.82
N ALA A 230 -1.03 7.71 27.48
CA ALA A 230 -0.80 9.08 27.03
C ALA A 230 -1.24 9.32 25.59
N LEU A 231 -1.17 8.28 24.74
CA LEU A 231 -1.59 8.33 23.34
C LEU A 231 -2.56 7.19 23.11
N VAL A 232 -3.80 7.51 22.78
CA VAL A 232 -4.85 6.51 22.57
C VAL A 232 -5.68 6.93 21.37
N GLU A 233 -6.16 5.95 20.62
CA GLU A 233 -7.08 6.20 19.52
C GLU A 233 -8.37 6.81 20.08
N LYS A 234 -8.85 7.86 19.44
CA LYS A 234 -10.00 8.63 19.89
C LYS A 234 -11.24 7.77 20.09
N ASP A 235 -11.52 6.88 19.14
CA ASP A 235 -12.72 6.04 19.18
C ASP A 235 -12.58 4.84 20.12
N VAL A 236 -11.36 4.55 20.59
CA VAL A 236 -11.10 3.44 21.50
C VAL A 236 -11.17 3.91 22.96
N ARG A 237 -10.69 5.13 23.21
CA ARG A 237 -10.54 5.67 24.57
C ARG A 237 -11.88 5.61 25.32
N TYR A 238 -11.92 4.84 26.42
CA TYR A 238 -13.09 4.56 27.24
C TYR A 238 -14.20 3.74 26.58
N HIS A 239 -14.11 3.45 25.27
CA HIS A 239 -15.19 2.74 24.56
C HIS A 239 -14.87 1.28 24.30
N VAL A 240 -13.60 0.91 24.34
CA VAL A 240 -13.15 -0.46 24.04
C VAL A 240 -12.08 -0.89 25.03
N ARG A 241 -12.33 -2.03 25.66
CA ARG A 241 -11.35 -2.64 26.58
C ARG A 241 -10.71 -3.86 25.91
N PRO A 242 -9.45 -4.16 26.19
CA PRO A 242 -8.78 -5.27 25.50
C PRO A 242 -9.47 -6.62 25.66
N TRP A 243 -10.07 -6.88 26.82
CA TRP A 243 -10.77 -8.15 27.06
C TRP A 243 -12.11 -8.26 26.33
N GLU A 244 -12.59 -7.18 25.78
CA GLU A 244 -13.85 -7.16 24.99
C GLU A 244 -13.63 -7.51 23.54
N THR A 245 -12.38 -7.61 23.08
CA THR A 245 -12.06 -7.77 21.67
C THR A 245 -11.39 -9.11 21.36
N GLN A 246 -11.63 -9.59 20.15
CA GLN A 246 -10.85 -10.66 19.53
C GLN A 246 -10.06 -10.04 18.40
N LYS A 247 -8.82 -10.46 18.20
CA LYS A 247 -8.02 -9.92 17.11
C LYS A 247 -7.74 -10.99 16.05
N THR A 248 -7.90 -10.60 14.79
CA THR A 248 -7.69 -11.46 13.64
C THR A 248 -6.56 -10.86 12.79
N LYS A 249 -5.55 -11.67 12.50
CA LYS A 249 -4.43 -11.28 11.63
C LYS A 249 -4.90 -11.39 10.18
N THR A 250 -4.67 -10.34 9.39
CA THR A 250 -5.02 -10.36 7.99
C THR A 250 -4.15 -9.36 7.21
N THR A 251 -4.37 -9.28 5.91
CA THR A 251 -3.63 -8.37 5.03
C THR A 251 -4.47 -7.13 4.77
N CYS A 252 -3.86 -5.97 4.85
CA CYS A 252 -4.52 -4.67 4.62
C CYS A 252 -5.21 -4.63 3.26
N GLY A 253 -6.43 -4.13 3.20
CA GLY A 253 -7.23 -4.03 2.00
C GLY A 253 -7.04 -2.73 1.21
N TYR A 254 -5.93 -2.00 1.42
CA TYR A 254 -5.69 -0.73 0.73
C TYR A 254 -4.62 -0.88 -0.36
N CYS A 255 -3.42 -0.33 -0.18
CA CYS A 255 -2.46 -0.28 -1.28
C CYS A 255 -1.67 -1.59 -1.45
N GLY A 256 -0.86 -1.64 -2.49
CA GLY A 256 -0.09 -2.84 -2.87
C GLY A 256 1.08 -3.18 -1.95
N VAL A 257 1.31 -2.43 -0.88
CA VAL A 257 2.36 -2.79 0.10
C VAL A 257 2.02 -4.13 0.76
N GLY A 258 0.74 -4.38 1.05
CA GLY A 258 0.33 -5.64 1.65
C GLY A 258 0.65 -5.73 3.13
N CYS A 259 0.48 -4.64 3.85
CA CYS A 259 0.78 -4.59 5.30
C CYS A 259 -0.01 -5.64 6.06
N GLN A 260 0.65 -6.35 6.99
CA GLN A 260 0.00 -7.29 7.89
C GLN A 260 -0.53 -6.54 9.08
N LEU A 261 -1.79 -6.79 9.43
CA LEU A 261 -2.45 -6.08 10.51
C LEU A 261 -3.38 -6.99 11.29
N TYR A 262 -3.70 -6.56 12.53
CA TYR A 262 -4.74 -7.16 13.33
C TYR A 262 -6.00 -6.30 13.26
N LEU A 263 -7.12 -6.94 12.95
CA LEU A 263 -8.44 -6.32 13.13
C LEU A 263 -8.93 -6.72 14.52
N HIS A 264 -9.18 -5.73 15.38
CA HIS A 264 -9.72 -5.95 16.71
C HIS A 264 -11.22 -5.83 16.64
N VAL A 265 -11.93 -6.87 17.03
CA VAL A 265 -13.38 -6.99 16.83
C VAL A 265 -14.10 -7.07 18.17
N LYS A 266 -15.12 -6.23 18.34
CA LYS A 266 -16.03 -6.23 19.47
C LYS A 266 -17.45 -6.29 18.91
N GLU A 267 -18.23 -7.29 19.32
CA GLU A 267 -19.64 -7.41 18.91
C GLU A 267 -19.81 -7.31 17.38
N ASN A 268 -19.00 -8.08 16.67
CA ASN A 268 -19.02 -8.15 15.20
C ASN A 268 -18.70 -6.83 14.48
N ARG A 269 -18.00 -5.89 15.15
CA ARG A 269 -17.56 -4.65 14.53
C ARG A 269 -16.05 -4.51 14.71
N VAL A 270 -15.37 -4.06 13.68
CA VAL A 270 -13.96 -3.69 13.80
C VAL A 270 -13.89 -2.37 14.55
N VAL A 271 -13.20 -2.36 15.67
CA VAL A 271 -13.12 -1.18 16.55
C VAL A 271 -11.72 -0.57 16.62
N LYS A 272 -10.70 -1.30 16.21
CA LYS A 272 -9.30 -0.87 16.30
C LYS A 272 -8.48 -1.69 15.30
N VAL A 273 -7.42 -1.10 14.77
CA VAL A 273 -6.48 -1.80 13.90
C VAL A 273 -5.06 -1.52 14.39
N THR A 274 -4.25 -2.58 14.53
CA THR A 274 -2.82 -2.47 14.87
C THR A 274 -2.00 -3.27 13.86
N GLY A 275 -0.73 -2.91 13.70
CA GLY A 275 0.18 -3.68 12.85
C GLY A 275 0.64 -4.96 13.52
N VAL A 276 1.00 -5.96 12.73
CA VAL A 276 1.55 -7.22 13.26
C VAL A 276 3.07 -7.05 13.40
N PRO A 277 3.62 -7.07 14.63
CA PRO A 277 5.06 -6.89 14.80
C PRO A 277 5.87 -8.01 14.17
N ASP A 278 7.06 -7.69 13.71
CA ASP A 278 8.07 -8.64 13.25
C ASP A 278 7.63 -9.53 12.07
N VAL A 279 6.61 -9.10 11.30
CA VAL A 279 6.15 -9.82 10.10
C VAL A 279 6.27 -8.90 8.89
N ALA A 280 6.90 -9.39 7.83
CA ALA A 280 7.05 -8.63 6.59
C ALA A 280 5.69 -8.43 5.91
N PRO A 281 5.53 -7.36 5.12
CA PRO A 281 6.57 -6.39 4.74
C PRO A 281 6.70 -5.19 5.68
N ASN A 282 5.72 -4.98 6.57
CA ASN A 282 5.61 -3.73 7.33
C ASN A 282 6.12 -3.78 8.76
N HIS A 283 6.38 -4.97 9.30
CA HIS A 283 6.96 -5.13 10.65
C HIS A 283 6.23 -4.29 11.71
N GLY A 284 4.91 -4.22 11.62
CA GLY A 284 4.05 -3.51 12.56
C GLY A 284 3.68 -2.09 12.17
N SER A 285 4.37 -1.50 11.19
CA SER A 285 4.06 -0.12 10.75
C SER A 285 2.81 -0.10 9.88
N LEU A 286 2.01 0.96 10.03
CA LEU A 286 0.82 1.18 9.21
C LEU A 286 0.78 2.65 8.80
N CYS A 287 -0.07 2.96 7.83
CA CYS A 287 -0.35 4.35 7.44
C CYS A 287 -1.75 4.74 7.94
N VAL A 288 -2.11 6.01 7.74
CA VAL A 288 -3.41 6.53 8.20
C VAL A 288 -4.59 5.70 7.67
N LYS A 289 -4.52 5.29 6.40
CA LYS A 289 -5.63 4.51 5.81
C LYS A 289 -5.72 3.11 6.43
N GLY A 290 -4.59 2.41 6.50
CA GLY A 290 -4.59 1.06 7.05
C GLY A 290 -4.98 1.01 8.52
N ARG A 291 -4.58 2.01 9.30
CA ARG A 291 -4.84 2.04 10.74
C ARG A 291 -6.22 2.57 11.08
N PHE A 292 -6.68 3.63 10.42
CA PHE A 292 -7.86 4.36 10.88
C PHE A 292 -9.05 4.31 9.92
N SER A 293 -8.87 3.85 8.68
CA SER A 293 -9.95 3.89 7.71
C SER A 293 -10.62 2.52 7.59
N PHE A 294 -11.22 2.06 8.68
CA PHE A 294 -11.96 0.80 8.71
C PHE A 294 -13.47 1.00 8.84
N ASN A 295 -13.93 2.25 8.90
CA ASN A 295 -15.36 2.55 9.09
C ASN A 295 -16.24 2.02 7.95
N PHE A 296 -15.67 1.89 6.74
CA PHE A 296 -16.43 1.37 5.61
C PHE A 296 -16.93 -0.06 5.87
N ILE A 297 -16.20 -0.84 6.68
CA ILE A 297 -16.55 -2.25 6.94
C ILE A 297 -17.94 -2.33 7.59
N GLY A 298 -18.16 -1.50 8.62
CA GLY A 298 -19.43 -1.50 9.37
C GLY A 298 -20.39 -0.38 8.97
N SER A 299 -20.20 0.22 7.80
CA SER A 299 -21.06 1.33 7.35
C SER A 299 -22.49 0.86 7.08
N ASP A 300 -23.45 1.66 7.51
CA ASP A 300 -24.87 1.41 7.24
C ASP A 300 -25.23 1.53 5.75
N GLU A 301 -24.32 2.12 4.96
CA GLU A 301 -24.54 2.23 3.51
C GLU A 301 -24.13 0.96 2.75
N ARG A 302 -23.56 -0.05 3.45
CA ARG A 302 -23.17 -1.31 2.83
C ARG A 302 -24.39 -2.00 2.21
N LEU A 303 -24.18 -2.60 1.04
CA LEU A 303 -25.24 -3.39 0.38
C LEU A 303 -25.53 -4.64 1.21
N THR A 304 -26.82 -4.92 1.41
CA THR A 304 -27.28 -6.06 2.25
C THR A 304 -28.06 -7.10 1.46
N ASP A 305 -28.67 -6.72 0.35
CA ASP A 305 -29.56 -7.57 -0.43
C ASP A 305 -29.26 -7.42 -1.91
N PRO A 306 -29.52 -8.46 -2.72
CA PRO A 306 -29.50 -8.29 -4.17
C PRO A 306 -30.53 -7.23 -4.58
N LEU A 307 -30.20 -6.43 -5.59
CA LEU A 307 -31.08 -5.39 -6.12
C LEU A 307 -31.35 -5.66 -7.60
N ILE A 308 -32.60 -5.52 -8.00
CA ILE A 308 -33.02 -5.58 -9.41
C ILE A 308 -33.66 -4.24 -9.77
N LYS A 309 -33.26 -3.68 -10.89
CA LYS A 309 -33.83 -2.42 -11.36
C LYS A 309 -35.06 -2.70 -12.21
N GLU A 310 -36.19 -2.12 -11.81
CA GLU A 310 -37.46 -2.19 -12.55
C GLU A 310 -37.96 -0.77 -12.78
N ASN A 311 -38.21 -0.43 -14.04
CA ASN A 311 -38.69 0.92 -14.41
C ASN A 311 -37.81 2.04 -13.83
N GLY A 312 -36.50 1.82 -13.85
CA GLY A 312 -35.51 2.81 -13.39
C GLY A 312 -35.29 2.88 -11.89
N VAL A 313 -35.99 2.03 -11.10
CA VAL A 313 -35.90 2.04 -9.63
C VAL A 313 -35.46 0.67 -9.12
N PHE A 314 -34.49 0.66 -8.19
CA PHE A 314 -34.04 -0.60 -7.56
C PHE A 314 -35.06 -1.10 -6.56
N ARG A 315 -35.30 -2.40 -6.58
CA ARG A 315 -36.01 -3.11 -5.51
C ARG A 315 -35.15 -4.24 -4.97
N LYS A 316 -35.36 -4.61 -3.71
CA LYS A 316 -34.71 -5.78 -3.13
C LYS A 316 -35.26 -7.06 -3.77
N ALA A 317 -34.36 -8.03 -3.96
CA ALA A 317 -34.71 -9.32 -4.52
C ALA A 317 -34.11 -10.43 -3.68
N THR A 318 -34.61 -11.65 -3.84
CA THR A 318 -33.92 -12.82 -3.26
C THR A 318 -32.69 -13.17 -4.09
N TRP A 319 -31.77 -13.89 -3.48
CA TRP A 319 -30.61 -14.41 -4.21
C TRP A 319 -31.05 -15.29 -5.39
N ASP A 320 -32.00 -16.17 -5.17
CA ASP A 320 -32.47 -17.06 -6.24
C ASP A 320 -33.03 -16.27 -7.42
N GLU A 321 -33.87 -15.29 -7.15
CA GLU A 321 -34.43 -14.45 -8.20
C GLU A 321 -33.36 -13.72 -9.01
N ALA A 322 -32.44 -13.08 -8.30
CA ALA A 322 -31.42 -12.27 -8.98
C ALA A 322 -30.42 -13.14 -9.74
N ILE A 323 -30.02 -14.27 -9.18
CA ILE A 323 -29.11 -15.19 -9.85
C ILE A 323 -29.78 -15.83 -11.07
N ASP A 324 -31.05 -16.24 -10.96
CA ASP A 324 -31.78 -16.79 -12.11
C ASP A 324 -31.87 -15.77 -13.25
N LEU A 325 -32.18 -14.52 -12.94
CA LEU A 325 -32.26 -13.46 -13.96
C LEU A 325 -30.90 -13.27 -14.66
N VAL A 326 -29.83 -13.14 -13.90
CA VAL A 326 -28.49 -12.93 -14.47
C VAL A 326 -28.04 -14.14 -15.29
N ALA A 327 -28.22 -15.34 -14.76
CA ALA A 327 -27.86 -16.57 -15.47
C ALA A 327 -28.59 -16.69 -16.79
N GLN A 328 -29.90 -16.40 -16.80
CA GLN A 328 -30.71 -16.46 -18.00
C GLN A 328 -30.23 -15.44 -19.05
N LYS A 329 -29.99 -14.20 -18.62
CA LYS A 329 -29.52 -13.15 -19.52
C LYS A 329 -28.16 -13.50 -20.13
N LEU A 330 -27.21 -13.95 -19.30
CA LEU A 330 -25.87 -14.32 -19.78
C LEU A 330 -25.95 -15.51 -20.74
N LYS A 331 -26.71 -16.53 -20.38
CA LYS A 331 -26.86 -17.72 -21.22
C LYS A 331 -27.48 -17.36 -22.57
N ASN A 332 -28.58 -16.60 -22.55
CA ASN A 332 -29.27 -16.23 -23.79
C ASN A 332 -28.38 -15.36 -24.69
N THR A 333 -27.69 -14.39 -24.11
CA THR A 333 -26.78 -13.52 -24.88
C THR A 333 -25.63 -14.34 -25.49
N ARG A 334 -25.02 -15.20 -24.69
CA ARG A 334 -23.93 -16.07 -25.18
C ARG A 334 -24.41 -16.99 -26.31
N ASP A 335 -25.56 -17.63 -26.13
CA ASP A 335 -26.06 -18.63 -27.09
C ASP A 335 -26.55 -17.96 -28.38
N THR A 336 -27.07 -16.75 -28.31
CA THR A 336 -27.61 -16.02 -29.47
C THR A 336 -26.52 -15.24 -30.21
N HIS A 337 -25.61 -14.57 -29.48
CA HIS A 337 -24.63 -13.64 -30.08
C HIS A 337 -23.19 -14.07 -29.93
N GLY A 338 -22.92 -15.17 -29.21
CA GLY A 338 -21.57 -15.63 -28.92
C GLY A 338 -21.02 -15.01 -27.63
N GLY A 339 -20.04 -15.70 -27.04
CA GLY A 339 -19.41 -15.29 -25.79
C GLY A 339 -18.75 -13.91 -25.90
N ASP A 340 -18.23 -13.56 -27.10
CA ASP A 340 -17.52 -12.30 -27.28
C ASP A 340 -18.43 -11.07 -27.24
N SER A 341 -19.76 -11.26 -27.18
CA SER A 341 -20.70 -10.16 -26.94
C SER A 341 -20.83 -9.80 -25.46
N ILE A 342 -20.13 -10.53 -24.59
CA ILE A 342 -20.13 -10.35 -23.12
C ILE A 342 -18.72 -10.00 -22.68
N GLY A 343 -18.59 -9.07 -21.73
CA GLY A 343 -17.33 -8.73 -21.08
C GLY A 343 -17.46 -8.85 -19.57
N LEU A 344 -16.34 -9.13 -18.90
CA LEU A 344 -16.28 -9.18 -17.44
C LEU A 344 -15.11 -8.37 -16.95
N LEU A 345 -15.34 -7.52 -15.96
CA LEU A 345 -14.28 -6.80 -15.25
C LEU A 345 -14.13 -7.44 -13.88
N THR A 346 -12.99 -8.11 -13.66
CA THR A 346 -12.63 -8.61 -12.35
C THR A 346 -11.94 -7.51 -11.55
N SER A 347 -11.28 -7.79 -10.46
CA SER A 347 -10.92 -6.70 -9.54
C SER A 347 -9.61 -6.92 -8.78
N ALA A 348 -8.88 -5.84 -8.64
CA ALA A 348 -7.76 -5.78 -7.70
C ALA A 348 -8.24 -5.77 -6.23
N ARG A 349 -9.55 -5.68 -5.99
CA ARG A 349 -10.12 -5.60 -4.64
C ARG A 349 -10.50 -6.94 -4.05
N ILE A 350 -10.60 -7.97 -4.88
CA ILE A 350 -11.03 -9.30 -4.46
C ILE A 350 -9.82 -10.24 -4.36
N THR A 351 -10.02 -11.39 -3.75
CA THR A 351 -8.92 -12.33 -3.46
C THR A 351 -8.39 -13.00 -4.73
N ASN A 352 -7.23 -13.63 -4.61
CA ASN A 352 -6.67 -14.47 -5.70
C ASN A 352 -7.67 -15.54 -6.10
N GLU A 353 -8.28 -16.18 -5.10
CA GLU A 353 -9.27 -17.24 -5.31
C GLU A 353 -10.45 -16.71 -6.13
N GLU A 354 -10.92 -15.52 -5.78
CA GLU A 354 -12.05 -14.90 -6.48
C GLU A 354 -11.68 -14.48 -7.90
N ASN A 355 -10.48 -13.96 -8.09
CA ASN A 355 -9.98 -13.64 -9.43
C ASN A 355 -9.84 -14.90 -10.28
N TYR A 356 -9.35 -15.99 -9.68
CA TYR A 356 -9.25 -17.27 -10.38
C TYR A 356 -10.63 -17.78 -10.82
N ILE A 357 -11.63 -17.68 -9.93
CA ILE A 357 -12.99 -18.11 -10.28
C ILE A 357 -13.57 -17.20 -11.38
N ALA A 358 -13.31 -15.88 -11.33
CA ALA A 358 -13.73 -14.97 -12.41
C ALA A 358 -13.09 -15.37 -13.75
N HIS A 359 -11.80 -15.68 -13.71
CA HIS A 359 -11.05 -16.19 -14.87
C HIS A 359 -11.68 -17.46 -15.45
N LYS A 360 -11.94 -18.43 -14.58
CA LYS A 360 -12.57 -19.71 -14.95
C LYS A 360 -13.99 -19.50 -15.50
N PHE A 361 -14.78 -18.69 -14.81
CA PHE A 361 -16.17 -18.36 -15.19
C PHE A 361 -16.21 -17.74 -16.60
N THR A 362 -15.35 -16.77 -16.84
CA THR A 362 -15.37 -16.07 -18.14
C THR A 362 -15.02 -17.01 -19.28
N ARG A 363 -14.01 -17.85 -19.09
CA ARG A 363 -13.51 -18.70 -20.17
C ARG A 363 -14.30 -19.99 -20.35
N ALA A 364 -14.64 -20.66 -19.24
CA ALA A 364 -15.34 -21.95 -19.29
C ALA A 364 -16.85 -21.78 -19.47
N VAL A 365 -17.45 -20.74 -18.87
CA VAL A 365 -18.90 -20.58 -18.84
C VAL A 365 -19.37 -19.57 -19.87
N LEU A 366 -18.78 -18.37 -19.91
CA LEU A 366 -19.15 -17.35 -20.90
C LEU A 366 -18.52 -17.60 -22.26
N LYS A 367 -17.47 -18.41 -22.32
CA LYS A 367 -16.79 -18.83 -23.54
C LYS A 367 -16.14 -17.66 -24.27
N THR A 368 -15.47 -16.78 -23.52
CA THR A 368 -14.78 -15.63 -24.08
C THR A 368 -13.51 -15.35 -23.28
N ASN A 369 -12.57 -14.66 -23.91
CA ASN A 369 -11.41 -14.08 -23.24
C ASN A 369 -11.62 -12.59 -22.92
N ASN A 370 -12.83 -12.08 -23.00
CA ASN A 370 -13.16 -10.69 -22.65
C ASN A 370 -13.21 -10.51 -21.13
N ILE A 371 -12.05 -10.64 -20.48
CA ILE A 371 -11.88 -10.38 -19.06
C ILE A 371 -10.71 -9.41 -18.90
N ASP A 372 -10.90 -8.37 -18.08
CA ASP A 372 -9.85 -7.42 -17.78
C ASP A 372 -10.11 -6.83 -16.40
N HIS A 373 -9.28 -5.91 -15.95
CA HIS A 373 -9.50 -5.22 -14.68
C HIS A 373 -8.69 -3.92 -14.62
N CYS A 374 -8.73 -3.25 -13.46
CA CYS A 374 -8.12 -1.93 -13.30
C CYS A 374 -6.62 -1.86 -13.59
N ALA A 375 -5.91 -2.98 -13.66
CA ALA A 375 -4.50 -2.96 -14.09
C ALA A 375 -4.36 -2.31 -15.47
N ARG A 376 -5.37 -2.46 -16.31
CA ARG A 376 -5.38 -1.80 -17.63
C ARG A 376 -5.29 -0.29 -17.52
N LEU A 377 -5.80 0.25 -16.45
CA LEU A 377 -5.72 1.67 -16.17
C LEU A 377 -4.53 2.06 -15.29
N UNK A 378 -3.82 1.01 -14.71
CA UNK A 378 -2.92 1.29 -13.87
C UNK A 378 -1.69 0.94 -14.19
N HIS A 379 -1.42 -0.28 -14.40
CA HIS A 379 -0.04 -0.80 -14.57
C HIS A 379 0.12 -1.77 -15.76
N SER A 380 -0.79 -1.73 -16.73
CA SER A 380 -0.65 -2.62 -17.90
C SER A 380 0.65 -2.37 -18.68
N SER A 381 1.10 -1.11 -18.70
CA SER A 381 2.40 -0.76 -19.30
C SER A 381 3.55 -1.50 -18.61
N THR A 382 3.47 -1.67 -17.29
CA THR A 382 4.48 -2.44 -16.54
C THR A 382 4.48 -3.89 -16.97
N VAL A 383 3.28 -4.50 -17.00
CA VAL A 383 3.18 -5.92 -17.40
C VAL A 383 3.78 -6.11 -18.79
N ALA A 384 3.36 -5.30 -19.76
CA ALA A 384 3.82 -5.41 -21.14
C ALA A 384 5.32 -5.10 -21.28
N GLY A 385 5.77 -4.00 -20.68
CA GLY A 385 7.14 -3.53 -20.84
C GLY A 385 8.18 -4.43 -20.18
N LEU A 386 7.93 -4.83 -18.92
CA LEU A 386 8.88 -5.71 -18.23
C LEU A 386 8.84 -7.13 -18.79
N ALA A 387 7.67 -7.62 -19.21
CA ALA A 387 7.60 -8.93 -19.86
C ALA A 387 8.43 -8.96 -21.16
N ALA A 388 8.34 -7.87 -21.94
CA ALA A 388 9.14 -7.76 -23.17
C ALA A 388 10.64 -7.73 -22.87
N ALA A 389 11.05 -7.03 -21.81
CA ALA A 389 12.46 -6.87 -21.48
C ALA A 389 13.04 -8.07 -20.76
N PHE A 390 12.28 -8.64 -19.80
CA PHE A 390 12.79 -9.65 -18.87
C PHE A 390 12.11 -11.02 -18.98
N GLY A 391 10.90 -11.05 -19.54
CA GLY A 391 10.06 -12.25 -19.55
C GLY A 391 9.07 -12.33 -18.39
N SER A 392 9.13 -11.37 -17.45
CA SER A 392 8.21 -11.29 -16.33
C SER A 392 7.84 -9.82 -16.09
N GLY A 393 6.58 -9.54 -15.89
CA GLY A 393 6.06 -8.17 -15.73
C GLY A 393 5.90 -7.72 -14.28
N ALA A 394 6.66 -8.27 -13.35
CA ALA A 394 6.49 -8.02 -11.92
C ALA A 394 7.72 -7.35 -11.30
N MET A 395 7.54 -6.77 -10.11
CA MET A 395 8.60 -6.18 -9.30
C MET A 395 9.73 -7.19 -9.07
N THR A 396 10.97 -6.78 -9.32
CA THR A 396 12.08 -7.73 -9.35
C THR A 396 12.70 -8.01 -7.99
N ASN A 397 12.55 -7.07 -7.04
CA ASN A 397 13.15 -7.19 -5.71
C ASN A 397 12.06 -7.09 -4.63
N THR A 398 12.45 -7.08 -3.37
CA THR A 398 11.49 -6.98 -2.27
C THR A 398 11.47 -5.56 -1.70
N ILE A 399 10.44 -5.27 -0.89
CA ILE A 399 10.35 -3.99 -0.18
C ILE A 399 11.53 -3.84 0.78
N ALA A 400 11.86 -4.91 1.53
CA ALA A 400 13.00 -4.89 2.45
C ALA A 400 14.31 -4.58 1.72
N ASP A 401 14.43 -5.04 0.49
CA ASP A 401 15.64 -4.89 -0.31
C ASP A 401 15.93 -3.43 -0.68
N ILE A 402 14.95 -2.55 -0.59
CA ILE A 402 15.14 -1.11 -0.83
C ILE A 402 16.21 -0.54 0.11
N GLU A 403 16.25 -1.03 1.36
CA GLU A 403 17.25 -0.54 2.33
C GLU A 403 18.66 -1.05 2.05
N GLU A 404 18.82 -1.98 1.10
CA GLU A 404 20.13 -2.50 0.70
C GLU A 404 20.72 -1.74 -0.52
N ALA A 405 19.96 -0.80 -1.09
CA ALA A 405 20.41 -0.05 -2.27
C ALA A 405 21.42 1.02 -1.89
N ASP A 406 22.42 1.22 -2.74
CA ASP A 406 23.37 2.33 -2.61
C ASP A 406 22.79 3.60 -3.23
N VAL A 407 22.05 3.45 -4.33
CA VAL A 407 21.32 4.54 -4.98
C VAL A 407 19.88 4.08 -5.20
N ILE A 408 18.94 4.98 -4.92
CA ILE A 408 17.53 4.75 -5.21
C ILE A 408 17.07 5.84 -6.17
N LEU A 409 16.53 5.44 -7.32
CA LEU A 409 15.93 6.35 -8.28
C LEU A 409 14.42 6.18 -8.20
N VAL A 410 13.72 7.23 -7.75
CA VAL A 410 12.25 7.23 -7.67
C VAL A 410 11.72 8.10 -8.78
N THR A 411 10.85 7.55 -9.62
CA THR A 411 10.29 8.31 -10.73
C THR A 411 8.80 8.01 -10.90
N GLY A 412 8.02 9.06 -11.14
CA GLY A 412 6.58 8.91 -11.38
C GLY A 412 5.82 8.29 -10.21
N SER A 413 6.30 8.51 -8.99
CA SER A 413 5.70 7.94 -7.79
C SER A 413 5.75 8.93 -6.63
N ASN A 414 4.58 9.36 -6.15
CA ASN A 414 4.48 10.12 -4.90
C ASN A 414 4.36 9.10 -3.75
N THR A 415 5.48 8.45 -3.45
CA THR A 415 5.53 7.26 -2.61
C THR A 415 5.03 7.52 -1.19
N THR A 416 5.33 8.69 -0.62
CA THR A 416 4.91 9.02 0.76
C THR A 416 3.39 9.12 0.90
N GLU A 417 2.68 9.43 -0.18
CA GLU A 417 1.22 9.53 -0.14
C GLU A 417 0.53 8.26 -0.64
N ASN A 418 1.10 7.59 -1.64
CA ASN A 418 0.48 6.43 -2.28
C ASN A 418 0.84 5.10 -1.62
N HIS A 419 2.09 4.99 -1.13
CA HIS A 419 2.62 3.78 -0.51
C HIS A 419 3.36 4.18 0.77
N PRO A 420 2.66 4.77 1.76
CA PRO A 420 3.36 5.43 2.88
C PRO A 420 4.32 4.54 3.65
N VAL A 421 3.93 3.29 3.91
CA VAL A 421 4.81 2.37 4.66
C VAL A 421 6.05 2.02 3.84
N LEU A 422 5.89 1.76 2.54
CA LEU A 422 7.04 1.49 1.67
C LEU A 422 7.99 2.69 1.63
N SER A 423 7.45 3.91 1.66
CA SER A 423 8.29 5.11 1.65
C SER A 423 9.20 5.19 2.87
N THR A 424 8.84 4.55 3.98
CA THR A 424 9.71 4.54 5.17
C THR A 424 11.00 3.77 4.88
N PHE A 425 10.94 2.74 4.04
CA PHE A 425 12.15 2.01 3.64
C PHE A 425 13.08 2.90 2.83
N VAL A 426 12.53 3.71 1.92
CA VAL A 426 13.33 4.68 1.14
C VAL A 426 13.97 5.70 2.09
N LYS A 427 13.18 6.28 2.99
CA LYS A 427 13.68 7.30 3.92
C LYS A 427 14.76 6.73 4.85
N ARG A 428 14.56 5.51 5.37
CA ARG A 428 15.56 4.89 6.24
C ARG A 428 16.85 4.53 5.49
N ALA A 429 16.71 4.08 4.23
CA ALA A 429 17.90 3.84 3.39
C ALA A 429 18.76 5.09 3.31
N VAL A 430 18.14 6.26 3.15
CA VAL A 430 18.86 7.54 3.08
C VAL A 430 19.39 7.96 4.45
N THR A 431 18.54 7.99 5.46
CA THR A 431 18.88 8.61 6.76
C THR A 431 19.71 7.70 7.65
N ARG A 432 19.61 6.39 7.49
CA ARG A 432 20.31 5.45 8.38
C ARG A 432 21.41 4.65 7.69
N LYS A 433 21.29 4.43 6.38
CA LYS A 433 22.24 3.57 5.64
C LYS A 433 23.10 4.33 4.63
N GLY A 434 22.86 5.62 4.47
CA GLY A 434 23.67 6.47 3.60
C GLY A 434 23.38 6.33 2.11
N ALA A 435 22.24 5.77 1.75
CA ALA A 435 21.86 5.67 0.33
C ALA A 435 21.67 7.06 -0.28
N THR A 436 21.96 7.19 -1.56
CA THR A 436 21.72 8.40 -2.33
C THR A 436 20.37 8.27 -3.04
N LEU A 437 19.49 9.25 -2.85
CA LEU A 437 18.18 9.27 -3.48
C LEU A 437 18.16 10.28 -4.63
N ILE A 438 17.72 9.82 -5.81
CA ILE A 438 17.46 10.65 -6.97
C ILE A 438 15.95 10.62 -7.21
N VAL A 439 15.31 11.79 -7.25
CA VAL A 439 13.88 11.88 -7.57
C VAL A 439 13.73 12.50 -8.95
N VAL A 440 12.97 11.84 -9.83
CA VAL A 440 12.59 12.38 -11.14
C VAL A 440 11.07 12.50 -11.19
N ASP A 441 10.57 13.69 -11.00
CA ASP A 441 9.14 13.92 -10.90
C ASP A 441 8.83 15.38 -11.25
N PRO A 442 7.79 15.66 -12.02
CA PRO A 442 7.45 17.06 -12.34
C PRO A 442 6.98 17.82 -11.09
N ARG A 443 6.41 17.14 -10.09
CA ARG A 443 5.93 17.79 -8.87
C ARG A 443 6.97 17.67 -7.76
N ARG A 444 6.96 18.65 -6.85
CA ARG A 444 7.85 18.61 -5.67
C ARG A 444 7.21 17.71 -4.61
N ILE A 445 7.42 16.41 -4.75
CA ILE A 445 6.90 15.42 -3.80
C ILE A 445 7.75 15.41 -2.52
N LYS A 446 7.19 14.84 -1.44
CA LYS A 446 7.88 14.84 -0.13
C LYS A 446 9.27 14.20 -0.17
N LEU A 447 9.47 13.18 -0.98
CA LEU A 447 10.76 12.51 -1.07
C LEU A 447 11.87 13.44 -1.59
N THR A 448 11.54 14.56 -2.25
CA THR A 448 12.58 15.52 -2.66
C THR A 448 13.34 16.09 -1.47
N GLU A 449 12.73 16.10 -0.28
CA GLU A 449 13.42 16.59 0.93
C GLU A 449 14.52 15.64 1.39
N PHE A 450 14.52 14.40 0.92
CA PHE A 450 15.51 13.38 1.24
C PHE A 450 16.50 13.15 0.09
N SER A 451 16.26 13.80 -1.05
CA SER A 451 17.02 13.50 -2.27
C SER A 451 18.32 14.31 -2.35
N GLU A 452 19.33 13.69 -2.94
CA GLU A 452 20.56 14.38 -3.38
C GLU A 452 20.25 15.26 -4.58
N MET A 453 19.34 14.78 -5.46
CA MET A 453 18.97 15.49 -6.68
C MET A 453 17.47 15.33 -6.94
N TRP A 454 16.87 16.39 -7.43
CA TRP A 454 15.51 16.37 -7.94
C TRP A 454 15.54 16.89 -9.38
N LEU A 455 15.25 16.00 -10.34
CA LEU A 455 15.15 16.34 -11.77
C LEU A 455 13.66 16.54 -12.10
N ARG A 456 13.35 17.63 -12.78
CA ARG A 456 11.97 18.02 -13.11
C ARG A 456 11.72 17.91 -14.63
N PRO A 457 11.26 16.76 -15.12
CA PRO A 457 10.98 16.63 -16.55
C PRO A 457 9.65 17.28 -16.90
N ASN A 458 9.56 17.83 -18.09
CA ASN A 458 8.27 18.17 -18.68
C ASN A 458 7.43 16.90 -18.81
N LEU A 459 6.10 17.04 -18.75
CA LEU A 459 5.21 15.88 -18.82
C LEU A 459 5.41 15.11 -20.13
N GLY A 460 5.40 13.80 -20.06
CA GLY A 460 5.46 12.95 -21.25
C GLY A 460 6.83 12.88 -21.94
N THR A 461 7.91 13.13 -21.18
CA THR A 461 9.27 13.12 -21.76
C THR A 461 10.17 12.03 -21.16
N ASP A 462 9.57 10.97 -20.65
CA ASP A 462 10.35 9.99 -19.88
C ASP A 462 11.38 9.22 -20.71
N VAL A 463 11.02 8.77 -21.91
CA VAL A 463 11.95 8.08 -22.79
C VAL A 463 13.18 8.98 -23.03
N ALA A 464 12.98 10.28 -23.20
CA ALA A 464 14.05 11.21 -23.52
C ALA A 464 15.09 11.31 -22.37
N TRP A 465 14.61 11.53 -21.11
CA TRP A 465 15.60 11.67 -20.02
C TRP A 465 16.30 10.34 -19.73
N ILE A 466 15.59 9.22 -19.85
CA ILE A 466 16.20 7.91 -19.60
C ILE A 466 17.25 7.62 -20.69
N ASN A 467 16.92 7.87 -21.95
CA ASN A 467 17.90 7.75 -23.03
C ASN A 467 19.10 8.67 -22.79
N GLY A 468 18.85 9.89 -22.29
CA GLY A 468 19.92 10.83 -21.98
C GLY A 468 20.87 10.31 -20.91
N MET A 469 20.32 9.71 -19.84
CA MET A 469 21.17 9.08 -18.82
C MET A 469 22.02 7.97 -19.44
N MET A 470 21.38 7.13 -20.27
CA MET A 470 22.12 6.04 -20.93
C MET A 470 23.18 6.56 -21.93
N ASN A 471 22.90 7.69 -22.58
CA ASN A 471 23.89 8.35 -23.43
C ASN A 471 25.17 8.65 -22.63
N VAL A 472 25.02 9.32 -21.49
CA VAL A 472 26.13 9.67 -20.60
C VAL A 472 26.86 8.41 -20.15
N ILE A 473 26.11 7.41 -19.71
CA ILE A 473 26.70 6.17 -19.18
C ILE A 473 27.54 5.46 -20.23
N ILE A 474 27.07 5.38 -21.46
CA ILE A 474 27.78 4.73 -22.55
C ILE A 474 29.00 5.60 -22.99
N GLN A 475 28.80 6.91 -23.16
CA GLN A 475 29.87 7.80 -23.60
C GLN A 475 31.00 7.86 -22.61
N GLU A 476 30.74 7.75 -21.32
CA GLU A 476 31.78 7.77 -20.28
C GLU A 476 32.23 6.37 -19.87
N ASP A 477 31.77 5.35 -20.59
CA ASP A 477 32.20 3.96 -20.38
C ASP A 477 31.89 3.45 -18.98
N LEU A 478 30.73 3.83 -18.45
CA LEU A 478 30.29 3.50 -17.09
C LEU A 478 29.37 2.28 -17.01
N HIS A 479 28.97 1.72 -18.15
CA HIS A 479 28.05 0.58 -18.16
C HIS A 479 28.76 -0.72 -17.75
N ASP A 480 27.97 -1.68 -17.28
CA ASP A 480 28.49 -3.00 -16.86
C ASP A 480 28.66 -3.89 -18.10
N LYS A 481 29.87 -3.84 -18.69
CA LYS A 481 30.16 -4.53 -19.94
C LYS A 481 29.96 -6.05 -19.85
N THR A 482 30.39 -6.63 -18.73
CA THR A 482 30.24 -8.08 -18.50
C THR A 482 28.78 -8.48 -18.48
N PHE A 483 27.97 -7.78 -17.68
CA PHE A 483 26.54 -8.05 -17.61
C PHE A 483 25.88 -7.89 -18.98
N VAL A 484 26.18 -6.80 -19.69
CA VAL A 484 25.60 -6.51 -21.00
C VAL A 484 25.92 -7.67 -21.97
N GLU A 485 27.18 -8.08 -22.02
CA GLU A 485 27.62 -9.15 -22.95
C GLU A 485 27.00 -10.51 -22.62
N GLU A 486 27.02 -10.88 -21.33
CA GLU A 486 26.61 -12.21 -20.91
C GLU A 486 25.09 -12.36 -20.73
N ARG A 487 24.42 -11.31 -20.25
CA ARG A 487 23.04 -11.41 -19.79
C ARG A 487 22.01 -10.76 -20.71
N THR A 488 22.44 -10.03 -21.76
CA THR A 488 21.50 -9.24 -22.56
C THR A 488 21.71 -9.47 -24.07
N GLU A 489 20.75 -8.95 -24.84
CA GLU A 489 20.83 -8.92 -26.29
C GLU A 489 20.33 -7.57 -26.83
N ASN A 490 20.73 -7.23 -28.06
CA ASN A 490 20.32 -6.01 -28.78
C ASN A 490 20.98 -4.72 -28.28
N PHE A 491 22.16 -4.83 -27.67
CA PHE A 491 22.88 -3.66 -27.15
C PHE A 491 23.26 -2.66 -28.25
N GLU A 492 23.72 -3.13 -29.43
CA GLU A 492 24.16 -2.24 -30.48
C GLU A 492 23.04 -1.34 -31.02
N ALA A 493 21.81 -1.87 -31.08
CA ALA A 493 20.66 -1.07 -31.50
C ALA A 493 20.34 0.02 -30.46
N LEU A 494 20.41 -0.34 -29.18
CA LEU A 494 20.22 0.62 -28.08
C LEU A 494 21.27 1.74 -28.16
N LYS A 495 22.55 1.34 -28.30
CA LYS A 495 23.68 2.27 -28.36
C LYS A 495 23.48 3.30 -29.49
N ALA A 496 23.04 2.84 -30.66
CA ALA A 496 22.81 3.70 -31.82
C ALA A 496 21.73 4.73 -31.54
N VAL A 497 20.63 4.33 -30.90
CA VAL A 497 19.52 5.24 -30.62
C VAL A 497 19.92 6.25 -29.53
N VAL A 498 20.47 5.80 -28.41
CA VAL A 498 20.78 6.72 -27.32
C VAL A 498 21.88 7.71 -27.67
N ALA A 499 22.72 7.40 -28.68
CA ALA A 499 23.75 8.34 -29.16
C ALA A 499 23.13 9.68 -29.59
N LYS A 500 21.87 9.65 -30.00
CA LYS A 500 21.14 10.87 -30.43
C LYS A 500 20.69 11.74 -29.27
N TYR A 501 20.68 11.21 -28.04
CA TYR A 501 20.11 11.86 -26.85
C TYR A 501 21.21 12.46 -25.99
N THR A 502 21.89 13.46 -26.55
CA THR A 502 22.92 14.20 -25.80
C THR A 502 22.26 14.97 -24.65
N PRO A 503 23.00 15.25 -23.57
CA PRO A 503 22.42 16.03 -22.47
C PRO A 503 21.79 17.35 -22.92
N GLU A 504 22.35 18.02 -23.93
CA GLU A 504 21.84 19.29 -24.46
C GLU A 504 20.50 19.08 -25.18
N ARG A 505 20.41 18.04 -26.00
CA ARG A 505 19.13 17.72 -26.66
C ARG A 505 18.06 17.35 -25.64
N VAL A 506 18.43 16.56 -24.64
CA VAL A 506 17.51 16.14 -23.57
C VAL A 506 17.01 17.36 -22.79
N GLU A 507 17.87 18.32 -22.50
CA GLU A 507 17.46 19.57 -21.83
C GLU A 507 16.40 20.29 -22.68
N THR A 508 16.57 20.35 -23.99
CA THR A 508 15.59 20.98 -24.89
C THR A 508 14.23 20.29 -24.81
N ILE A 509 14.21 18.95 -24.76
CA ILE A 509 12.96 18.17 -24.72
C ILE A 509 12.32 18.22 -23.34
N THR A 510 13.11 18.01 -22.29
CA THR A 510 12.60 17.71 -20.95
C THR A 510 12.61 18.88 -19.99
N GLY A 511 13.43 19.90 -20.28
CA GLY A 511 13.64 20.99 -19.33
C GLY A 511 14.60 20.65 -18.19
N ILE A 512 15.12 19.44 -18.13
CA ILE A 512 16.12 19.05 -17.12
C ILE A 512 17.47 19.66 -17.52
N PRO A 513 18.10 20.47 -16.67
CA PRO A 513 19.43 21.01 -17.01
C PRO A 513 20.42 19.90 -17.35
N ALA A 514 21.19 20.10 -18.44
CA ALA A 514 22.10 19.10 -18.96
C ALA A 514 23.06 18.57 -17.87
N GLN A 515 23.61 19.46 -17.03
CA GLN A 515 24.56 19.05 -16.01
C GLN A 515 23.87 18.18 -14.94
N GLN A 516 22.63 18.47 -14.57
CA GLN A 516 21.87 17.62 -13.62
C GLN A 516 21.68 16.22 -14.17
N LEU A 517 21.37 16.11 -15.45
CA LEU A 517 21.21 14.80 -16.10
C LEU A 517 22.53 14.02 -16.04
N VAL A 518 23.65 14.68 -16.37
CA VAL A 518 24.97 14.07 -16.34
C VAL A 518 25.29 13.57 -14.92
N ASP A 519 25.04 14.42 -13.92
CA ASP A 519 25.33 14.06 -12.52
C ASP A 519 24.46 12.87 -12.06
N ALA A 520 23.18 12.87 -12.42
CA ALA A 520 22.28 11.75 -12.08
C ALA A 520 22.74 10.45 -12.74
N ALA A 521 23.13 10.51 -14.00
CA ALA A 521 23.63 9.35 -14.73
C ALA A 521 24.85 8.75 -14.05
N ARG A 522 25.79 9.62 -13.68
CA ARG A 522 27.01 9.19 -12.98
C ARG A 522 26.72 8.55 -11.62
N LEU A 523 25.85 9.16 -10.83
CA LEU A 523 25.46 8.62 -9.52
C LEU A 523 24.86 7.22 -9.67
N TYR A 524 23.93 7.07 -10.61
CA TYR A 524 23.25 5.80 -10.83
C TYR A 524 24.24 4.73 -11.31
N ALA A 525 25.06 5.05 -12.30
CA ALA A 525 25.94 4.07 -12.95
C ALA A 525 27.09 3.61 -12.06
N LYS A 526 27.58 4.49 -11.17
CA LYS A 526 28.72 4.16 -10.30
C LYS A 526 28.31 3.39 -9.05
N ALA A 527 27.01 3.30 -8.76
CA ALA A 527 26.54 2.61 -7.57
C ALA A 527 26.77 1.10 -7.69
N PRO A 528 27.26 0.43 -6.64
CA PRO A 528 27.34 -1.04 -6.65
C PRO A 528 25.99 -1.70 -6.82
N ALA A 529 24.93 -1.09 -6.23
CA ALA A 529 23.56 -1.54 -6.44
C ALA A 529 22.65 -0.32 -6.48
N ALA A 530 21.86 -0.21 -7.54
CA ALA A 530 20.91 0.89 -7.70
C ALA A 530 19.51 0.31 -7.98
N SER A 531 18.54 0.81 -7.22
CA SER A 531 17.13 0.39 -7.33
C SER A 531 16.32 1.47 -8.04
N ILE A 532 15.46 1.08 -8.96
CA ILE A 532 14.48 1.97 -9.60
C ILE A 532 13.10 1.66 -9.02
N LEU A 533 12.45 2.68 -8.46
CA LEU A 533 11.07 2.59 -7.97
C LEU A 533 10.21 3.51 -8.85
N TYR A 534 9.10 2.99 -9.37
CA TYR A 534 8.23 3.81 -10.21
C TYR A 534 6.76 3.40 -10.06
N CYS A 535 5.89 4.30 -10.48
CA CYS A 535 4.46 4.05 -10.40
C CYS A 535 3.75 4.67 -11.62
N MET A 536 2.49 5.11 -11.44
CA MET A 536 1.63 5.55 -12.53
C MET A 536 2.14 6.78 -13.29
N GLY A 537 3.00 7.58 -12.70
CA GLY A 537 3.60 8.70 -13.42
C GLY A 537 4.44 8.26 -14.61
N ILE A 538 4.90 7.02 -14.61
CA ILE A 538 5.62 6.41 -15.75
C ILE A 538 4.67 5.68 -16.68
N THR A 539 3.65 4.98 -16.12
CA THR A 539 2.86 4.04 -16.91
C THR A 539 1.66 4.67 -17.65
N GLN A 540 1.08 5.74 -17.09
CA GLN A 540 -0.18 6.28 -17.61
C GLN A 540 0.05 7.33 -18.70
N HIS A 541 0.72 6.91 -19.76
CA HIS A 541 1.05 7.71 -20.95
C HIS A 541 0.83 6.89 -22.21
N THR A 542 0.63 7.57 -23.34
CA THR A 542 0.60 6.88 -24.64
C THR A 542 1.95 6.19 -24.94
N THR A 543 3.01 6.58 -24.25
CA THR A 543 4.31 5.95 -24.33
C THR A 543 4.61 5.11 -23.08
N GLY A 544 3.59 4.74 -22.28
CA GLY A 544 3.80 4.05 -21.01
C GLY A 544 4.63 2.78 -21.13
N THR A 545 4.35 1.95 -22.15
CA THR A 545 5.12 0.71 -22.35
C THR A 545 6.57 1.04 -22.68
N ASP A 546 6.81 2.03 -23.54
CA ASP A 546 8.16 2.46 -23.89
C ASP A 546 8.90 3.06 -22.68
N ASN A 547 8.19 3.82 -21.85
CA ASN A 547 8.76 4.35 -20.61
C ASN A 547 9.29 3.21 -19.71
N VAL A 548 8.48 2.16 -19.56
CA VAL A 548 8.86 1.01 -18.72
C VAL A 548 10.05 0.26 -19.34
N LYS A 549 10.01 0.02 -20.64
CA LYS A 549 11.15 -0.62 -21.36
C LYS A 549 12.43 0.19 -21.19
N SER A 550 12.31 1.53 -21.20
CA SER A 550 13.47 2.41 -21.02
C SER A 550 14.06 2.27 -19.61
N LEU A 551 13.23 2.16 -18.59
CA LEU A 551 13.73 1.91 -17.24
C LEU A 551 14.41 0.53 -17.15
N ALA A 552 13.83 -0.48 -17.81
CA ALA A 552 14.48 -1.79 -17.89
C ALA A 552 15.83 -1.72 -18.59
N ASN A 553 15.91 -0.97 -19.69
CA ASN A 553 17.18 -0.72 -20.38
C ASN A 553 18.23 -0.14 -19.43
N LEU A 554 17.84 0.91 -18.68
CA LEU A 554 18.76 1.59 -17.77
C LEU A 554 19.28 0.63 -16.70
N ALA A 555 18.41 -0.18 -16.12
CA ALA A 555 18.82 -1.13 -15.08
C ALA A 555 19.76 -2.22 -15.64
N MET A 556 19.45 -2.75 -16.81
CA MET A 556 20.27 -3.78 -17.45
C MET A 556 21.64 -3.21 -17.87
N LEU A 557 21.67 -1.96 -18.34
CA LEU A 557 22.89 -1.33 -18.81
C LEU A 557 23.94 -1.25 -17.70
N CYS A 558 23.50 -1.06 -16.47
CA CYS A 558 24.37 -0.91 -15.30
C CYS A 558 24.45 -2.19 -14.44
N GLY A 559 23.90 -3.30 -14.91
CA GLY A 559 23.99 -4.58 -14.20
C GLY A 559 23.17 -4.67 -12.93
N ASN A 560 22.14 -3.85 -12.78
CA ASN A 560 21.33 -3.78 -11.57
C ASN A 560 20.15 -4.77 -11.54
N MET A 561 20.34 -5.93 -12.13
CA MET A 561 19.28 -6.95 -12.21
C MET A 561 19.74 -8.24 -11.55
N GLY A 562 18.86 -8.83 -10.74
CA GLY A 562 19.13 -10.10 -10.08
C GLY A 562 20.07 -9.98 -8.89
N ILE A 563 20.22 -8.78 -8.33
CA ILE A 563 21.10 -8.50 -7.20
C ILE A 563 20.33 -7.80 -6.07
N ARG A 564 20.83 -7.94 -4.86
CA ARG A 564 20.26 -7.22 -3.71
C ARG A 564 20.46 -5.71 -3.90
N GLY A 565 19.44 -4.95 -3.56
CA GLY A 565 19.51 -3.49 -3.64
C GLY A 565 19.36 -2.93 -5.04
N GLY A 566 19.14 -3.77 -6.03
CA GLY A 566 18.96 -3.36 -7.42
C GLY A 566 17.52 -3.45 -7.89
N GLY A 567 17.38 -3.67 -9.18
CA GLY A 567 16.12 -4.04 -9.81
C GLY A 567 15.28 -2.90 -10.36
N VAL A 568 14.19 -3.30 -10.98
CA VAL A 568 13.15 -2.42 -11.53
C VAL A 568 11.86 -2.77 -10.77
N ASN A 569 11.37 -1.81 -10.00
CA ASN A 569 10.43 -2.09 -8.93
C ASN A 569 9.15 -1.26 -9.08
N PRO A 570 8.16 -1.74 -9.86
CA PRO A 570 6.86 -1.08 -9.96
C PRO A 570 6.09 -1.18 -8.65
N LEU A 571 5.52 -0.06 -8.23
CA LEU A 571 4.76 0.01 -6.98
C LEU A 571 3.27 -0.09 -7.31
N ARG A 572 2.70 -1.27 -7.10
CA ARG A 572 1.29 -1.54 -7.41
C ARG A 572 0.37 -0.72 -6.52
N GLY A 573 -0.63 -0.07 -7.11
CA GLY A 573 -1.50 0.85 -6.39
C GLY A 573 -2.52 0.19 -5.47
N GLN A 574 -3.03 -0.97 -5.84
CA GLN A 574 -4.10 -1.62 -5.09
C GLN A 574 -3.62 -2.94 -4.47
N ASN A 575 -4.35 -3.36 -3.43
CA ASN A 575 -3.97 -4.47 -2.56
C ASN A 575 -3.75 -5.80 -3.28
N ASN A 576 -4.52 -6.08 -4.32
CA ASN A 576 -4.38 -7.34 -5.06
C ASN A 576 -4.30 -7.15 -6.57
N VAL A 577 -3.79 -6.00 -7.03
CA VAL A 577 -3.65 -5.82 -8.48
C VAL A 577 -2.63 -6.78 -9.07
N GLN A 578 -1.58 -7.09 -8.31
CA GLN A 578 -0.62 -8.11 -8.74
C GLN A 578 -1.31 -9.47 -8.85
N GLY A 579 -2.08 -9.84 -7.82
CA GLY A 579 -2.77 -11.13 -7.81
C GLY A 579 -3.83 -11.26 -8.88
N ALA A 580 -4.56 -10.20 -9.19
CA ALA A 580 -5.56 -10.24 -10.26
C ALA A 580 -4.88 -10.53 -11.61
N CYS A 581 -3.70 -9.95 -11.85
CA CYS A 581 -2.91 -10.27 -13.04
C CYS A 581 -2.41 -11.71 -12.99
N ASP A 582 -1.87 -12.14 -11.83
CA ASP A 582 -1.35 -13.50 -11.66
C ASP A 582 -2.42 -14.56 -11.95
N MET A 583 -3.67 -14.25 -11.61
CA MET A 583 -4.79 -15.20 -11.74
C MET A 583 -5.49 -15.16 -13.10
N GLY A 584 -4.90 -14.50 -14.08
CA GLY A 584 -5.45 -14.51 -15.42
C GLY A 584 -6.61 -13.54 -15.65
N GLY A 585 -6.72 -12.50 -14.82
CA GLY A 585 -7.73 -11.46 -14.99
C GLY A 585 -7.37 -10.47 -16.10
N LEU A 586 -6.81 -10.96 -17.19
CA LEU A 586 -6.34 -10.19 -18.34
C LEU A 586 -6.76 -10.92 -19.62
N PRO A 587 -7.04 -10.18 -20.72
CA PRO A 587 -7.63 -10.83 -21.91
C PRO A 587 -6.68 -11.71 -22.70
N ASN A 588 -5.37 -11.59 -22.49
CA ASN A 588 -4.38 -12.29 -23.31
C ASN A 588 -3.66 -13.43 -22.58
N VAL A 589 -3.93 -13.61 -21.28
CA VAL A 589 -3.25 -14.65 -20.51
C VAL A 589 -4.20 -15.40 -19.59
N LEU A 590 -3.90 -16.66 -19.37
CA LEU A 590 -4.49 -17.49 -18.32
C LEU A 590 -3.71 -17.28 -17.03
N THR A 591 -4.15 -17.93 -15.96
CA THR A 591 -3.45 -17.87 -14.67
C THR A 591 -1.95 -18.15 -14.85
N GLY A 592 -1.10 -17.42 -14.13
CA GLY A 592 0.35 -17.60 -14.22
C GLY A 592 0.96 -17.04 -15.49
N TYR A 593 0.27 -16.12 -16.15
CA TYR A 593 0.75 -15.45 -17.38
C TYR A 593 0.96 -16.43 -18.55
N GLN A 594 0.29 -17.57 -18.52
CA GLN A 594 0.30 -18.52 -19.63
C GLN A 594 -0.57 -17.92 -20.74
N THR A 595 -0.01 -17.71 -21.93
CA THR A 595 -0.76 -17.03 -22.98
C THR A 595 -1.95 -17.85 -23.47
N VAL A 596 -3.03 -17.18 -23.87
CA VAL A 596 -4.26 -17.88 -24.28
C VAL A 596 -4.09 -18.70 -25.57
N ASP A 597 -3.03 -18.44 -26.34
CA ASP A 597 -2.71 -19.21 -27.55
C ASP A 597 -1.73 -20.36 -27.26
N ASN A 598 -1.31 -20.54 -26.01
CA ASN A 598 -0.47 -21.67 -25.61
C ASN A 598 -1.35 -22.92 -25.47
N LEU A 599 -1.32 -23.78 -26.47
CA LEU A 599 -2.21 -24.95 -26.55
C LEU A 599 -1.99 -25.95 -25.40
N ASP A 600 -0.76 -26.05 -24.89
CA ASP A 600 -0.50 -26.94 -23.74
C ASP A 600 -1.17 -26.37 -22.48
N ALA A 601 -1.11 -25.07 -22.28
CA ALA A 601 -1.79 -24.42 -21.16
C ALA A 601 -3.31 -24.58 -21.31
N ILE A 602 -3.84 -24.36 -22.51
CA ILE A 602 -5.28 -24.52 -22.78
C ILE A 602 -5.72 -25.96 -22.42
N LYS A 603 -4.97 -26.98 -22.91
CA LYS A 603 -5.30 -28.38 -22.61
C LYS A 603 -5.25 -28.68 -21.10
N LYS A 604 -4.29 -28.11 -20.42
CA LYS A 604 -4.19 -28.25 -18.95
C LYS A 604 -5.45 -27.67 -18.27
N MET A 605 -5.88 -26.48 -18.69
CA MET A 605 -7.10 -25.87 -18.14
C MET A 605 -8.33 -26.69 -18.49
N GLU A 606 -8.43 -27.14 -19.72
CA GLU A 606 -9.58 -27.98 -20.16
C GLU A 606 -9.71 -29.23 -19.32
N ARG A 607 -8.58 -29.90 -19.01
CA ARG A 607 -8.61 -31.05 -18.13
C ARG A 607 -9.03 -30.71 -16.72
N ALA A 608 -8.44 -29.63 -16.15
CA ALA A 608 -8.71 -29.21 -14.78
C ALA A 608 -10.17 -28.77 -14.59
N TRP A 609 -10.75 -28.18 -15.63
CA TRP A 609 -12.11 -27.61 -15.57
C TRP A 609 -13.17 -28.53 -16.19
N ASN A 610 -12.77 -29.66 -16.75
CA ASN A 610 -13.66 -30.60 -17.42
C ASN A 610 -14.49 -29.93 -18.51
N VAL A 611 -13.82 -29.21 -19.40
CA VAL A 611 -14.44 -28.50 -20.54
C VAL A 611 -13.59 -28.69 -21.78
N THR A 612 -14.15 -28.35 -22.93
CA THR A 612 -13.43 -28.35 -24.22
C THR A 612 -13.73 -27.04 -24.96
N GLY A 613 -12.85 -26.66 -25.85
CA GLY A 613 -13.08 -25.55 -26.75
C GLY A 613 -12.89 -24.20 -26.10
N LEU A 614 -11.96 -24.06 -25.13
CA LEU A 614 -11.64 -22.78 -24.55
C LEU A 614 -11.15 -21.81 -25.63
N PRO A 615 -11.50 -20.49 -25.52
CA PRO A 615 -11.06 -19.54 -26.54
C PRO A 615 -9.54 -19.36 -26.51
N THR A 616 -8.93 -19.24 -27.69
CA THR A 616 -7.48 -19.21 -27.89
C THR A 616 -6.97 -17.88 -28.46
N LYS A 617 -7.85 -16.88 -28.64
CA LYS A 617 -7.46 -15.57 -29.14
C LYS A 617 -7.63 -14.55 -28.01
N PRO A 618 -6.73 -13.56 -27.90
CA PRO A 618 -6.91 -12.53 -26.89
C PRO A 618 -8.27 -11.85 -26.98
N GLY A 619 -8.87 -11.58 -25.83
CA GLY A 619 -10.14 -10.87 -25.76
C GLY A 619 -9.94 -9.36 -25.77
N LEU A 620 -11.04 -8.65 -25.51
CA LEU A 620 -11.05 -7.19 -25.46
C LEU A 620 -10.46 -6.70 -24.11
N LYS A 621 -9.67 -5.64 -24.20
CA LYS A 621 -9.25 -4.86 -23.02
C LYS A 621 -10.42 -4.00 -22.55
N VAL A 622 -10.42 -3.56 -21.30
CA VAL A 622 -11.52 -2.69 -20.80
C VAL A 622 -11.63 -1.44 -21.66
N THR A 623 -10.50 -0.88 -22.12
CA THR A 623 -10.46 0.31 -22.98
C THR A 623 -10.99 0.03 -24.38
N GLU A 624 -11.21 -1.22 -24.73
CA GLU A 624 -11.87 -1.63 -25.98
C GLU A 624 -13.33 -2.03 -25.72
N MET A 625 -13.61 -2.62 -24.54
CA MET A 625 -14.97 -3.02 -24.17
C MET A 625 -15.92 -1.83 -24.13
N VAL A 626 -15.45 -0.71 -23.53
CA VAL A 626 -16.30 0.45 -23.34
C VAL A 626 -16.77 1.02 -24.69
N PRO A 627 -15.89 1.34 -25.66
CA PRO A 627 -16.36 1.76 -27.00
C PRO A 627 -17.24 0.72 -27.70
N LYS A 628 -16.97 -0.58 -27.51
CA LYS A 628 -17.80 -1.61 -28.15
C LYS A 628 -19.18 -1.74 -27.51
N ALA A 629 -19.33 -1.32 -26.26
CA ALA A 629 -20.65 -1.16 -25.65
C ALA A 629 -21.44 -0.07 -26.37
N HIS A 630 -20.78 1.03 -26.74
CA HIS A 630 -21.41 2.11 -27.48
C HIS A 630 -21.89 1.66 -28.86
N SER A 631 -21.09 0.89 -29.57
CA SER A 631 -21.42 0.39 -30.92
C SER A 631 -22.46 -0.74 -30.90
N GLY A 632 -22.72 -1.32 -29.72
CA GLY A 632 -23.64 -2.47 -29.59
C GLY A 632 -23.00 -3.83 -29.87
N GLU A 633 -21.71 -3.88 -30.17
CA GLU A 633 -20.99 -5.14 -30.33
C GLU A 633 -20.87 -5.87 -29.00
N LEU A 634 -20.56 -5.12 -27.92
CA LEU A 634 -20.60 -5.67 -26.56
C LEU A 634 -21.97 -5.37 -25.98
N LYS A 635 -22.71 -6.42 -25.63
CA LYS A 635 -24.12 -6.26 -25.20
C LYS A 635 -24.27 -6.31 -23.68
N VAL A 636 -23.43 -7.09 -23.01
CA VAL A 636 -23.50 -7.30 -21.56
C VAL A 636 -22.15 -7.06 -20.95
N LEU A 637 -22.13 -6.36 -19.80
CA LEU A 637 -20.93 -6.18 -19.02
C LEU A 637 -21.21 -6.60 -17.60
N TYR A 638 -20.31 -7.40 -17.02
CA TYR A 638 -20.38 -7.88 -15.65
C TYR A 638 -19.18 -7.29 -14.90
N ILE A 639 -19.41 -6.52 -13.86
CA ILE A 639 -18.37 -5.79 -13.14
C ILE A 639 -18.30 -6.25 -11.69
N ILE A 640 -17.11 -6.60 -11.23
CA ILE A 640 -16.86 -7.01 -9.85
C ILE A 640 -15.92 -5.99 -9.20
N GLY A 641 -16.39 -5.31 -8.16
CA GLY A 641 -15.54 -4.48 -7.31
C GLY A 641 -14.77 -3.36 -8.01
N GLU A 642 -15.35 -2.78 -9.05
CA GLU A 642 -14.75 -1.66 -9.79
C GLU A 642 -15.78 -0.57 -10.03
N ASN A 643 -15.30 0.67 -10.20
CA ASN A 643 -16.15 1.84 -10.39
C ASN A 643 -15.72 2.65 -11.62
N PRO A 644 -15.86 2.07 -12.83
CA PRO A 644 -15.39 2.73 -14.04
C PRO A 644 -16.00 4.11 -14.32
N LEU A 645 -17.19 4.41 -13.79
CA LEU A 645 -17.77 5.75 -13.98
C LEU A 645 -17.12 6.83 -13.11
N VAL A 646 -16.04 6.46 -12.38
CA VAL A 646 -15.15 7.44 -11.74
C VAL A 646 -13.71 7.24 -12.26
N SER A 647 -13.32 5.99 -12.55
CA SER A 647 -11.94 5.67 -12.87
C SER A 647 -11.57 5.76 -14.36
N ASP A 648 -12.51 5.60 -15.27
CA ASP A 648 -12.21 5.59 -16.70
C ASP A 648 -11.94 7.00 -17.22
N PRO A 649 -11.16 7.15 -18.30
CA PRO A 649 -10.93 8.47 -18.88
C PRO A 649 -12.17 8.95 -19.64
N ASP A 650 -12.27 10.25 -19.88
CA ASP A 650 -13.39 10.85 -20.67
C ASP A 650 -14.73 10.32 -20.16
N LEU A 651 -15.03 10.61 -18.89
CA LEU A 651 -16.21 10.05 -18.21
C LEU A 651 -17.52 10.36 -18.91
N ASN A 652 -17.63 11.50 -19.59
CA ASN A 652 -18.85 11.83 -20.32
C ASN A 652 -19.10 10.82 -21.46
N HIS A 653 -18.04 10.43 -22.16
CA HIS A 653 -18.14 9.38 -23.17
C HIS A 653 -18.39 8.01 -22.57
N ALA A 654 -17.69 7.68 -21.48
CA ALA A 654 -17.86 6.39 -20.79
C ALA A 654 -19.32 6.19 -20.34
N GLU A 655 -19.94 7.23 -19.78
CA GLU A 655 -21.34 7.16 -19.35
C GLU A 655 -22.28 6.83 -20.51
N LYS A 656 -22.05 7.46 -21.67
CA LYS A 656 -22.84 7.16 -22.86
C LYS A 656 -22.67 5.71 -23.32
N CYS A 657 -21.44 5.21 -23.25
CA CYS A 657 -21.16 3.82 -23.61
C CYS A 657 -21.89 2.84 -22.70
N PHE A 658 -21.82 3.08 -21.39
CA PHE A 658 -22.50 2.23 -20.41
C PHE A 658 -24.03 2.28 -20.58
N SER A 659 -24.57 3.45 -20.92
CA SER A 659 -26.01 3.62 -21.13
C SER A 659 -26.52 2.78 -22.32
N ASN A 660 -25.67 2.40 -23.22
CA ASN A 660 -26.05 1.64 -24.41
C ASN A 660 -25.98 0.11 -24.22
N LEU A 661 -25.53 -0.36 -23.06
CA LEU A 661 -25.51 -1.80 -22.77
C LEU A 661 -26.93 -2.34 -22.67
N GLU A 662 -27.12 -3.55 -23.18
CA GLU A 662 -28.40 -4.24 -23.03
C GLU A 662 -28.61 -4.74 -21.60
N PHE A 663 -27.52 -5.05 -20.88
CA PHE A 663 -27.61 -5.55 -19.52
C PHE A 663 -26.28 -5.31 -18.80
N LEU A 664 -26.37 -4.78 -17.58
CA LEU A 664 -25.22 -4.49 -16.76
C LEU A 664 -25.41 -5.10 -15.37
N VAL A 665 -24.44 -5.89 -14.92
CA VAL A 665 -24.40 -6.50 -13.58
C VAL A 665 -23.23 -5.95 -12.82
N VAL A 666 -23.44 -5.57 -11.55
CA VAL A 666 -22.35 -5.10 -10.68
C VAL A 666 -22.39 -5.87 -9.36
N GLN A 667 -21.25 -6.45 -8.97
CA GLN A 667 -21.03 -6.97 -7.60
C GLN A 667 -20.17 -5.93 -6.88
N ASP A 668 -20.66 -5.42 -5.76
CA ASP A 668 -19.88 -4.44 -5.00
C ASP A 668 -20.33 -4.42 -3.55
N ILE A 669 -19.58 -3.68 -2.74
CA ILE A 669 -19.92 -3.53 -1.31
C ILE A 669 -20.79 -2.30 -1.06
N PHE A 670 -20.81 -1.35 -1.98
CA PHE A 670 -21.63 -0.12 -1.91
C PHE A 670 -22.35 0.11 -3.24
N LEU A 671 -23.40 0.89 -3.21
CA LEU A 671 -24.11 1.32 -4.43
C LEU A 671 -23.34 2.50 -5.04
N THR A 672 -22.31 2.17 -5.81
CA THR A 672 -21.41 3.14 -6.44
C THR A 672 -22.06 3.83 -7.64
N GLU A 673 -21.38 4.84 -8.20
CA GLU A 673 -21.82 5.50 -9.43
C GLU A 673 -22.10 4.48 -10.54
N THR A 674 -21.19 3.51 -10.71
CA THR A 674 -21.38 2.45 -11.71
C THR A 674 -22.54 1.53 -11.34
N ALA A 675 -22.63 1.13 -10.07
CA ALA A 675 -23.70 0.24 -9.61
C ALA A 675 -25.09 0.88 -9.82
N ARG A 676 -25.18 2.20 -9.69
CA ARG A 676 -26.45 2.90 -9.92
C ARG A 676 -26.96 2.75 -11.34
N MET A 677 -26.09 2.51 -12.31
CA MET A 677 -26.48 2.27 -13.70
C MET A 677 -26.85 0.82 -13.98
N ALA A 678 -26.55 -0.10 -13.07
CA ALA A 678 -26.73 -1.53 -13.31
C ALA A 678 -28.19 -1.95 -13.31
N ASP A 679 -28.46 -3.04 -14.02
CA ASP A 679 -29.77 -3.72 -13.99
C ASP A 679 -29.89 -4.62 -12.75
N VAL A 680 -28.78 -5.26 -12.34
CA VAL A 680 -28.72 -6.09 -11.14
C VAL A 680 -27.47 -5.72 -10.36
N VAL A 681 -27.61 -5.57 -9.03
CA VAL A 681 -26.51 -5.31 -8.12
C VAL A 681 -26.48 -6.43 -7.07
N PHE A 682 -25.32 -7.08 -6.94
CA PHE A 682 -25.13 -8.12 -5.94
C PHE A 682 -24.32 -7.57 -4.76
N PRO A 683 -24.76 -7.83 -3.51
CA PRO A 683 -23.99 -7.40 -2.33
C PRO A 683 -22.83 -8.35 -2.07
N SER A 684 -21.61 -7.78 -2.07
CA SER A 684 -20.38 -8.54 -1.87
C SER A 684 -19.81 -8.34 -0.48
N LYS A 685 -19.03 -9.32 -0.03
CA LYS A 685 -18.21 -9.20 1.18
C LYS A 685 -16.95 -8.37 0.91
N CYS A 686 -16.53 -7.62 1.93
CA CYS A 686 -15.24 -6.93 1.88
C CYS A 686 -14.13 -7.83 2.44
N PHE A 687 -12.88 -7.34 2.40
CA PHE A 687 -11.70 -8.13 2.81
C PHE A 687 -11.78 -8.63 4.26
N ALA A 688 -12.46 -7.90 5.14
CA ALA A 688 -12.58 -8.25 6.56
C ALA A 688 -13.58 -9.37 6.82
N GLU A 689 -14.37 -9.74 5.79
CA GLU A 689 -15.50 -10.66 5.92
C GLU A 689 -15.24 -11.99 5.21
N LYS A 690 -14.06 -12.21 4.67
CA LYS A 690 -13.79 -13.39 3.83
C LYS A 690 -12.40 -13.96 4.08
N ASP A 691 -12.20 -15.20 3.65
CA ASP A 691 -10.91 -15.87 3.64
C ASP A 691 -10.37 -15.95 2.21
N GLY A 692 -9.05 -15.95 2.10
CA GLY A 692 -8.40 -16.06 0.81
C GLY A 692 -6.95 -15.61 0.87
N THR A 693 -6.45 -15.16 -0.28
CA THR A 693 -5.09 -14.61 -0.38
C THR A 693 -5.07 -13.34 -1.24
N PHE A 694 -4.10 -12.48 -0.96
CA PHE A 694 -3.70 -11.36 -1.83
C PHE A 694 -2.24 -11.54 -2.22
N SER A 695 -1.86 -11.02 -3.38
CA SER A 695 -0.45 -10.94 -3.78
C SER A 695 -0.05 -9.47 -3.87
N ASN A 696 0.91 -9.08 -3.05
CA ASN A 696 1.30 -7.67 -2.96
C ASN A 696 2.28 -7.25 -4.07
N THR A 697 2.74 -6.00 -4.02
CA THR A 697 3.60 -5.45 -5.07
C THR A 697 4.90 -6.24 -5.25
N GLU A 698 5.43 -6.83 -4.16
CA GLU A 698 6.68 -7.60 -4.21
C GLU A 698 6.44 -9.09 -4.50
N ARG A 699 5.27 -9.45 -5.06
CA ARG A 699 4.92 -10.84 -5.40
C ARG A 699 4.77 -11.75 -4.18
N ARG A 700 4.55 -11.18 -3.00
CA ARG A 700 4.34 -11.96 -1.78
C ARG A 700 2.87 -12.36 -1.69
N VAL A 701 2.61 -13.68 -1.68
CA VAL A 701 1.26 -14.23 -1.53
C VAL A 701 0.96 -14.32 -0.04
N GLN A 702 -0.13 -13.65 0.40
CA GLN A 702 -0.40 -13.43 1.82
C GLN A 702 -1.83 -13.82 2.16
N ARG A 703 -2.04 -14.32 3.39
CA ARG A 703 -3.38 -14.71 3.84
C ARG A 703 -4.28 -13.51 4.14
N VAL A 704 -5.53 -13.67 3.72
CA VAL A 704 -6.68 -12.83 4.10
C VAL A 704 -7.58 -13.69 4.98
N ARG A 705 -7.99 -13.17 6.15
CA ARG A 705 -8.77 -13.95 7.12
C ARG A 705 -10.03 -13.20 7.53
N LYS A 706 -11.11 -13.93 7.62
CA LYS A 706 -12.39 -13.40 8.07
C LYS A 706 -12.28 -12.96 9.54
N ALA A 707 -12.70 -11.73 9.81
CA ALA A 707 -12.73 -11.17 11.16
C ALA A 707 -14.16 -10.89 11.62
N VAL A 708 -15.05 -10.52 10.70
CA VAL A 708 -16.45 -10.16 11.02
C VAL A 708 -17.39 -10.83 10.03
N ASP A 709 -18.64 -10.99 10.44
CA ASP A 709 -19.69 -11.44 9.54
C ASP A 709 -20.12 -10.28 8.64
N PRO A 710 -20.53 -10.57 7.39
CA PRO A 710 -20.93 -9.52 6.47
C PRO A 710 -22.31 -8.92 6.85
N PRO A 711 -22.59 -7.71 6.37
CA PRO A 711 -23.92 -7.14 6.58
C PRO A 711 -24.97 -7.89 5.75
N GLY A 712 -26.13 -8.10 6.32
CA GLY A 712 -27.27 -8.70 5.62
C GLY A 712 -26.91 -10.02 4.96
N LEU A 713 -27.25 -10.12 3.68
CA LEU A 713 -27.11 -11.35 2.89
C LEU A 713 -25.88 -11.34 1.96
N ALA A 714 -24.93 -10.44 2.15
CA ALA A 714 -23.76 -10.34 1.28
C ALA A 714 -23.00 -11.67 1.21
N LYS A 715 -22.47 -11.97 0.01
CA LYS A 715 -21.77 -13.24 -0.26
C LYS A 715 -20.34 -13.00 -0.74
N ASP A 716 -19.51 -14.02 -0.59
CA ASP A 716 -18.21 -14.07 -1.26
C ASP A 716 -18.39 -13.92 -2.78
N ASP A 717 -17.51 -13.20 -3.42
CA ASP A 717 -17.61 -12.99 -4.86
C ASP A 717 -17.55 -14.31 -5.63
N TRP A 718 -16.70 -15.24 -5.19
CA TRP A 718 -16.60 -16.54 -5.86
C TRP A 718 -17.90 -17.35 -5.76
N LYS A 719 -18.62 -17.25 -4.64
CA LYS A 719 -19.88 -18.00 -4.48
C LYS A 719 -20.94 -17.52 -5.47
N ILE A 720 -21.02 -16.21 -5.67
CA ILE A 720 -21.98 -15.62 -6.60
C ILE A 720 -21.73 -16.17 -8.01
N LEU A 721 -20.46 -16.16 -8.44
CA LEU A 721 -20.09 -16.64 -9.77
C LEU A 721 -20.37 -18.16 -9.92
N CYS A 722 -20.08 -18.94 -8.88
CA CYS A 722 -20.33 -20.39 -8.90
C CYS A 722 -21.83 -20.68 -9.02
N GLU A 723 -22.67 -19.94 -8.32
CA GLU A 723 -24.12 -20.13 -8.40
C GLU A 723 -24.65 -19.77 -9.80
N ILE A 724 -24.16 -18.69 -10.38
CA ILE A 724 -24.55 -18.31 -11.75
C ILE A 724 -24.11 -19.40 -12.75
N ALA A 725 -22.86 -19.86 -12.63
CA ALA A 725 -22.32 -20.89 -13.52
C ALA A 725 -23.18 -22.16 -13.47
N THR A 726 -23.53 -22.59 -12.28
CA THR A 726 -24.35 -23.79 -12.07
C THR A 726 -25.71 -23.63 -12.76
N ARG A 727 -26.33 -22.46 -12.63
CA ARG A 727 -27.62 -22.18 -13.29
C ARG A 727 -27.51 -22.06 -14.81
N MET A 728 -26.31 -21.78 -15.33
CA MET A 728 -26.05 -21.75 -16.76
C MET A 728 -25.69 -23.13 -17.34
N GLY A 729 -25.68 -24.17 -16.49
CA GLY A 729 -25.42 -25.53 -16.91
C GLY A 729 -23.99 -26.00 -16.72
N TYR A 730 -23.16 -25.24 -16.04
CA TYR A 730 -21.79 -25.64 -15.72
C TYR A 730 -21.67 -25.80 -14.20
N PRO A 731 -21.72 -27.02 -13.67
CA PRO A 731 -21.63 -27.21 -12.22
C PRO A 731 -20.33 -26.69 -11.67
N MET A 732 -20.37 -25.73 -10.78
CA MET A 732 -19.19 -25.15 -10.17
C MET A 732 -19.49 -24.89 -8.70
N SER A 733 -18.80 -25.59 -7.81
CA SER A 733 -18.95 -25.39 -6.36
C SER A 733 -17.67 -25.77 -5.66
N TYR A 734 -17.40 -25.10 -4.56
CA TYR A 734 -16.20 -25.32 -3.75
C TYR A 734 -16.62 -25.27 -2.28
N LYS A 735 -15.91 -26.03 -1.46
CA LYS A 735 -16.14 -26.06 -0.02
C LYS A 735 -15.75 -24.72 0.61
N ASP A 736 -14.59 -24.18 0.21
CA ASP A 736 -14.00 -23.00 0.82
C ASP A 736 -12.94 -22.42 -0.09
N SER A 737 -12.36 -21.29 0.32
CA SER A 737 -11.31 -20.61 -0.44
C SER A 737 -10.03 -21.45 -0.54
N GLU A 738 -9.73 -22.24 0.47
CA GLU A 738 -8.54 -23.13 0.42
C GLU A 738 -8.66 -24.17 -0.69
N THR A 739 -9.85 -24.73 -0.88
CA THR A 739 -10.11 -25.67 -1.96
C THR A 739 -9.89 -25.00 -3.32
N ILE A 740 -10.33 -23.75 -3.47
CA ILE A 740 -10.08 -22.97 -4.69
C ILE A 740 -8.57 -22.72 -4.85
N PHE A 741 -7.88 -22.35 -3.78
CA PHE A 741 -6.45 -22.11 -3.86
C PHE A 741 -5.68 -23.35 -4.30
N ASN A 742 -6.05 -24.52 -3.78
CA ASN A 742 -5.39 -25.76 -4.18
C ASN A 742 -5.60 -26.05 -5.66
N GLU A 743 -6.78 -25.76 -6.20
CA GLU A 743 -7.03 -25.90 -7.64
C GLU A 743 -6.17 -24.92 -8.45
N LEU A 744 -6.16 -23.64 -8.05
CA LEU A 744 -5.40 -22.64 -8.80
C LEU A 744 -3.89 -22.92 -8.75
N ALA A 745 -3.38 -23.40 -7.61
CA ALA A 745 -1.97 -23.77 -7.50
C ALA A 745 -1.64 -24.93 -8.45
N GLY A 746 -2.57 -25.85 -8.62
CA GLY A 746 -2.38 -27.00 -9.52
C GLY A 746 -2.25 -26.63 -11.00
N VAL A 747 -2.76 -25.46 -11.39
CA VAL A 747 -2.70 -25.03 -12.80
C VAL A 747 -1.83 -23.78 -13.00
N THR A 748 -1.21 -23.28 -11.93
CA THR A 748 -0.39 -22.07 -11.96
C THR A 748 1.04 -22.44 -11.52
N PRO A 749 1.96 -22.67 -12.45
CA PRO A 749 3.30 -23.16 -12.07
C PRO A 749 4.03 -22.30 -11.05
N SER A 750 3.88 -20.96 -11.14
CA SER A 750 4.54 -20.05 -10.20
C SER A 750 3.99 -20.12 -8.77
N TYR A 751 2.78 -20.66 -8.59
CA TYR A 751 2.14 -20.80 -7.27
C TYR A 751 2.13 -22.26 -6.80
N ALA A 752 2.62 -23.20 -7.60
CA ALA A 752 2.41 -24.64 -7.38
C ALA A 752 2.89 -25.14 -6.01
N GLY A 753 3.91 -24.52 -5.44
CA GLY A 753 4.45 -24.90 -4.15
C GLY A 753 3.86 -24.14 -2.96
N ILE A 754 2.94 -23.20 -3.18
CA ILE A 754 2.35 -22.39 -2.13
C ILE A 754 1.07 -23.08 -1.61
N SER A 755 0.88 -23.04 -0.30
CA SER A 755 -0.33 -23.53 0.34
C SER A 755 -0.67 -22.63 1.51
N TYR A 756 -1.91 -22.67 1.97
CA TYR A 756 -2.32 -21.89 3.14
C TYR A 756 -1.43 -22.20 4.36
N ALA A 757 -1.10 -23.48 4.55
CA ALA A 757 -0.24 -23.88 5.68
C ALA A 757 1.13 -23.20 5.60
N ARG A 758 1.70 -23.09 4.41
CA ARG A 758 3.04 -22.50 4.23
C ARG A 758 3.06 -21.00 4.45
N ILE A 759 1.93 -20.32 4.25
CA ILE A 759 1.85 -18.86 4.39
C ILE A 759 1.06 -18.43 5.64
N GLU A 760 0.84 -19.35 6.57
CA GLU A 760 0.08 -19.07 7.80
C GLU A 760 0.72 -17.97 8.64
N HIS A 761 2.04 -17.97 8.75
CA HIS A 761 2.76 -16.98 9.56
C HIS A 761 3.18 -15.76 8.73
N GLU A 762 3.80 -16.00 7.60
CA GLU A 762 4.31 -14.94 6.70
C GLU A 762 4.18 -15.42 5.27
N GLY A 763 3.89 -14.51 4.34
CA GLY A 763 3.69 -14.85 2.94
C GLY A 763 4.97 -15.32 2.23
N LEU A 764 4.78 -15.89 1.03
CA LEU A 764 5.87 -16.38 0.17
C LEU A 764 5.87 -15.64 -1.15
N HIS A 765 7.06 -15.35 -1.65
CA HIS A 765 7.24 -14.73 -2.97
C HIS A 765 7.18 -15.78 -4.08
N TRP A 766 6.31 -15.56 -5.07
CA TRP A 766 6.37 -16.40 -6.27
C TRP A 766 7.53 -15.93 -7.18
N PRO A 767 8.10 -16.78 -8.07
CA PRO A 767 7.81 -18.19 -8.29
C PRO A 767 8.17 -19.09 -7.10
N CYS A 768 7.27 -19.99 -6.80
CA CYS A 768 7.47 -21.01 -5.79
C CYS A 768 6.93 -22.33 -6.36
N PRO A 769 7.71 -23.02 -7.22
CA PRO A 769 7.18 -24.11 -8.06
C PRO A 769 6.98 -25.44 -7.34
N THR A 770 7.57 -25.64 -6.16
CA THR A 770 7.43 -26.89 -5.40
C THR A 770 7.20 -26.60 -3.91
N PRO A 771 6.62 -27.54 -3.17
CA PRO A 771 6.40 -27.35 -1.73
C PRO A 771 7.69 -27.13 -0.92
N GLU A 772 8.84 -27.57 -1.44
CA GLU A 772 10.13 -27.39 -0.76
C GLU A 772 10.82 -26.07 -1.11
N HIS A 773 10.38 -25.43 -2.17
CA HIS A 773 11.01 -24.20 -2.65
C HIS A 773 10.75 -23.05 -1.67
N PRO A 774 11.76 -22.26 -1.32
CA PRO A 774 11.60 -21.19 -0.30
C PRO A 774 10.92 -19.93 -0.80
N GLY A 775 10.51 -19.88 -2.06
CA GLY A 775 10.06 -18.65 -2.72
C GLY A 775 11.21 -17.92 -3.37
N THR A 776 10.88 -16.89 -4.16
CA THR A 776 11.88 -16.16 -4.94
C THR A 776 11.80 -14.67 -4.62
N PRO A 777 12.52 -14.21 -3.58
CA PRO A 777 12.46 -12.78 -3.25
C PRO A 777 13.06 -11.88 -4.34
N ILE A 778 14.11 -12.34 -5.04
CA ILE A 778 14.76 -11.57 -6.10
C ILE A 778 14.64 -12.35 -7.41
N LEU A 779 13.99 -11.73 -8.40
CA LEU A 779 13.86 -12.33 -9.74
C LEU A 779 15.15 -12.14 -10.53
N HIS A 780 15.35 -13.03 -11.51
CA HIS A 780 16.41 -12.90 -12.52
C HIS A 780 17.83 -13.03 -11.97
N GLY A 781 18.00 -13.78 -10.87
CA GLY A 781 19.33 -13.95 -10.28
C GLY A 781 20.32 -14.64 -11.22
N ALA A 782 19.98 -15.85 -11.67
CA ALA A 782 20.83 -16.62 -12.56
C ALA A 782 20.63 -16.23 -14.02
N GLN A 783 19.38 -16.07 -14.44
CA GLN A 783 19.06 -15.67 -15.81
C GLN A 783 17.69 -15.00 -15.81
N PHE A 784 17.40 -14.28 -16.88
CA PHE A 784 16.08 -13.70 -17.05
C PHE A 784 15.06 -14.79 -17.37
N THR A 785 13.80 -14.52 -17.06
CA THR A 785 12.73 -15.47 -17.37
C THR A 785 12.68 -15.81 -18.88
N ARG A 786 12.98 -14.82 -19.74
CA ARG A 786 13.06 -15.06 -21.19
C ARG A 786 14.43 -15.57 -21.67
N GLY A 787 15.33 -15.87 -20.74
CA GLY A 787 16.71 -16.28 -21.04
C GLY A 787 17.69 -15.14 -20.93
N LYS A 788 17.75 -14.27 -21.91
CA LYS A 788 18.54 -13.04 -21.87
C LYS A 788 17.61 -11.82 -21.80
N GLY A 789 18.05 -10.78 -21.16
CA GLY A 789 17.34 -9.50 -21.15
C GLY A 789 17.38 -8.86 -22.52
N MET A 790 16.30 -8.20 -22.91
CA MET A 790 16.21 -7.57 -24.23
C MET A 790 16.27 -6.05 -24.08
N PHE A 791 17.30 -5.43 -24.68
CA PHE A 791 17.31 -3.98 -24.84
C PHE A 791 16.34 -3.58 -25.93
N HIS A 792 15.63 -2.50 -25.72
CA HIS A 792 14.72 -1.93 -26.71
C HIS A 792 15.22 -0.55 -27.16
N ALA A 793 15.50 -0.40 -28.43
CA ALA A 793 15.95 0.87 -29.01
C ALA A 793 14.72 1.76 -29.24
N LEU A 794 14.53 2.77 -28.41
CA LEU A 794 13.28 3.53 -28.37
C LEU A 794 13.55 5.02 -28.57
N GLU A 795 12.72 5.63 -29.41
CA GLU A 795 12.72 7.08 -29.63
C GLU A 795 11.62 7.73 -28.79
N TRP A 796 11.89 8.93 -28.32
CA TRP A 796 10.88 9.71 -27.63
C TRP A 796 9.79 10.16 -28.61
N ILE A 797 8.56 10.05 -28.16
CA ILE A 797 7.36 10.49 -28.89
C ILE A 797 6.61 11.46 -27.97
N ALA A 798 6.16 12.58 -28.49
CA ALA A 798 5.42 13.57 -27.72
C ALA A 798 4.07 13.03 -27.24
N PRO A 799 3.51 13.57 -26.14
CA PRO A 799 2.17 13.19 -25.70
C PRO A 799 1.11 13.41 -26.79
N ALA A 800 0.01 12.66 -26.68
CA ALA A 800 -1.07 12.76 -27.67
C ALA A 800 -1.76 14.12 -27.67
N GLU A 801 -1.80 14.79 -26.50
CA GLU A 801 -2.41 16.12 -26.38
C GLU A 801 -1.43 17.06 -25.71
N VAL A 802 -1.18 18.21 -26.31
CA VAL A 802 -0.28 19.23 -25.75
C VAL A 802 -1.07 20.52 -25.53
N ALA A 803 -0.59 21.35 -24.62
CA ALA A 803 -1.20 22.66 -24.37
C ALA A 803 -1.13 23.53 -25.61
N ASP A 804 -2.16 24.35 -25.84
CA ASP A 804 -2.25 25.26 -26.98
C ASP A 804 -2.98 26.54 -26.55
N ASP A 805 -3.26 27.42 -27.52
CA ASP A 805 -3.88 28.70 -27.21
C ASP A 805 -5.28 28.58 -26.62
N ASP A 806 -6.03 27.55 -27.01
CA ASP A 806 -7.39 27.32 -26.48
C ASP A 806 -7.39 26.68 -25.11
N TYR A 807 -6.38 25.82 -24.81
CA TYR A 807 -6.21 25.12 -23.55
C TYR A 807 -4.75 25.24 -23.11
N PRO A 808 -4.39 26.36 -22.48
CA PRO A 808 -2.98 26.74 -22.33
C PRO A 808 -2.23 26.05 -21.18
N MET A 809 -2.92 25.27 -20.33
CA MET A 809 -2.29 24.62 -19.20
C MET A 809 -2.28 23.10 -19.40
N TYR A 810 -1.26 22.45 -18.88
CA TYR A 810 -1.27 21.00 -18.77
C TYR A 810 -1.99 20.56 -17.51
N LEU A 811 -2.71 19.47 -17.56
CA LEU A 811 -3.26 18.77 -16.39
C LEU A 811 -2.50 17.47 -16.19
N THR A 812 -2.06 17.24 -14.95
CA THR A 812 -1.65 15.92 -14.51
C THR A 812 -2.52 15.49 -13.33
N THR A 813 -2.87 14.22 -13.27
CA THR A 813 -3.72 13.68 -12.22
C THR A 813 -2.89 12.82 -11.24
N GLY A 814 -3.44 12.58 -10.07
CA GLY A 814 -2.77 11.74 -9.09
C GLY A 814 -3.60 11.52 -7.84
N ARG A 815 -2.92 11.23 -6.76
CA ARG A 815 -3.53 10.81 -5.49
C ARG A 815 -3.13 11.73 -4.36
N VAL A 816 -3.92 11.65 -3.27
CA VAL A 816 -3.59 12.32 -2.01
C VAL A 816 -3.49 11.27 -0.90
N LEU A 817 -2.85 11.64 0.21
CA LEU A 817 -2.60 10.74 1.32
C LEU A 817 -3.88 10.15 1.93
N TYR A 818 -4.92 10.99 2.04
CA TYR A 818 -6.09 10.67 2.85
C TYR A 818 -7.18 9.90 2.09
N HIS A 819 -7.08 9.79 0.77
CA HIS A 819 -8.07 9.04 -0.01
C HIS A 819 -7.43 7.94 -0.86
N TYR A 820 -8.28 7.03 -1.33
CA TYR A 820 -7.83 5.83 -2.02
C TYR A 820 -8.72 5.57 -3.23
N HIS A 821 -8.09 5.61 -4.41
CA HIS A 821 -8.74 5.34 -5.70
C HIS A 821 -10.04 6.15 -5.88
N THR A 822 -11.19 5.49 -6.07
CA THR A 822 -12.45 6.22 -6.32
C THR A 822 -13.10 6.78 -5.06
N GLY A 823 -12.41 6.68 -3.91
CA GLY A 823 -12.91 7.22 -2.65
C GLY A 823 -14.00 6.40 -1.97
N THR A 824 -14.46 5.36 -2.61
CA THR A 824 -15.61 4.56 -2.15
C THR A 824 -15.48 4.10 -0.69
N MET A 825 -14.28 3.69 -0.28
CA MET A 825 -14.02 3.20 1.07
C MET A 825 -13.60 4.32 2.02
N THR A 826 -12.63 5.13 1.61
CA THR A 826 -12.04 6.13 2.51
C THR A 826 -13.01 7.26 2.86
N MET A 827 -13.95 7.58 1.97
CA MET A 827 -14.93 8.65 2.26
C MET A 827 -15.97 8.22 3.31
N LYS A 828 -15.93 6.97 3.76
CA LYS A 828 -16.76 6.51 4.89
C LYS A 828 -16.10 6.79 6.26
N THR A 829 -14.91 7.36 6.27
CA THR A 829 -14.19 7.71 7.50
C THR A 829 -14.17 9.22 7.66
N GLU A 830 -14.92 9.72 8.66
CA GLU A 830 -15.09 11.16 8.90
C GLU A 830 -13.76 11.90 9.05
N GLY A 831 -12.82 11.30 9.79
CA GLY A 831 -11.51 11.93 10.00
C GLY A 831 -10.71 12.13 8.73
N LEU A 832 -10.83 11.22 7.75
CA LEU A 832 -10.18 11.39 6.45
C LEU A 832 -10.87 12.50 5.64
N ASN A 833 -12.20 12.55 5.70
CA ASN A 833 -12.95 13.61 5.02
C ASN A 833 -12.62 14.98 5.63
N GLU A 834 -12.43 15.05 6.95
CA GLU A 834 -11.99 16.28 7.61
C GLU A 834 -10.64 16.75 7.05
N ARG A 835 -9.73 15.83 6.78
CA ARG A 835 -8.39 16.17 6.27
C ARG A 835 -8.41 16.54 4.79
N GLU A 836 -9.24 15.89 3.97
CA GLU A 836 -9.32 16.15 2.53
C GLU A 836 -10.79 16.07 2.11
N PRO A 837 -11.56 17.14 2.34
CA PRO A 837 -13.02 17.07 2.16
C PRO A 837 -13.52 17.09 0.73
N GLU A 838 -12.74 17.67 -0.20
CA GLU A 838 -13.19 17.84 -1.58
C GLU A 838 -12.03 17.94 -2.55
N SER A 839 -12.32 17.85 -3.83
CA SER A 839 -11.32 17.98 -4.87
C SER A 839 -10.74 19.40 -4.91
N PHE A 840 -9.53 19.50 -5.40
CA PHE A 840 -8.86 20.79 -5.57
C PHE A 840 -8.04 20.79 -6.84
N VAL A 841 -7.73 21.98 -7.34
CA VAL A 841 -6.77 22.17 -8.41
C VAL A 841 -5.55 22.86 -7.82
N GLU A 842 -4.40 22.20 -7.94
CA GLU A 842 -3.13 22.70 -7.39
C GLU A 842 -2.41 23.46 -8.49
N ILE A 843 -1.95 24.67 -8.18
CA ILE A 843 -1.39 25.61 -9.15
C ILE A 843 -0.27 26.41 -8.49
N THR A 844 0.68 26.90 -9.30
CA THR A 844 1.74 27.77 -8.77
C THR A 844 1.18 29.17 -8.46
N ARG A 845 1.87 29.86 -7.55
CA ARG A 845 1.52 31.24 -7.24
C ARG A 845 1.60 32.15 -8.47
N GLY A 846 2.65 31.95 -9.31
CA GLY A 846 2.83 32.76 -10.51
C GLY A 846 1.69 32.58 -11.51
N ASP A 847 1.30 31.33 -11.77
CA ASP A 847 0.19 31.06 -12.70
C ASP A 847 -1.13 31.63 -12.15
N ALA A 848 -1.37 31.48 -10.84
CA ALA A 848 -2.57 32.00 -10.21
C ALA A 848 -2.64 33.52 -10.34
N GLN A 849 -1.54 34.22 -10.06
CA GLN A 849 -1.47 35.67 -10.20
C GLN A 849 -1.74 36.11 -11.65
N GLY A 850 -1.17 35.38 -12.61
CA GLY A 850 -1.37 35.67 -14.02
C GLY A 850 -2.82 35.56 -14.46
N MET A 851 -3.62 34.75 -13.76
CA MET A 851 -5.05 34.55 -14.09
C MET A 851 -5.99 35.28 -13.12
N GLY A 852 -5.46 36.06 -12.16
CA GLY A 852 -6.28 36.76 -11.17
C GLY A 852 -7.00 35.83 -10.22
N ILE A 853 -6.40 34.69 -9.89
CA ILE A 853 -6.97 33.65 -9.03
C ILE A 853 -6.26 33.65 -7.68
N GLU A 854 -7.02 33.50 -6.61
CA GLU A 854 -6.50 33.43 -5.24
C GLU A 854 -6.68 32.04 -4.62
N ASN A 855 -5.87 31.77 -3.62
CA ASN A 855 -6.00 30.50 -2.89
C ASN A 855 -7.40 30.38 -2.29
N GLY A 856 -8.07 29.26 -2.51
CA GLY A 856 -9.41 29.03 -1.99
C GLY A 856 -10.53 29.42 -2.96
N ASP A 857 -10.20 30.12 -4.07
CA ASP A 857 -11.22 30.43 -5.08
C ASP A 857 -11.79 29.16 -5.68
N ARG A 858 -13.07 29.22 -6.09
CA ARG A 858 -13.65 28.16 -6.89
C ARG A 858 -13.50 28.53 -8.36
N VAL A 859 -12.97 27.59 -9.12
CA VAL A 859 -12.73 27.79 -10.54
C VAL A 859 -13.37 26.68 -11.35
N THR A 860 -13.65 26.96 -12.62
CA THR A 860 -14.02 25.95 -13.61
C THR A 860 -12.75 25.53 -14.33
N ILE A 861 -12.53 24.23 -14.41
CA ILE A 861 -11.45 23.64 -15.19
C ILE A 861 -12.10 22.91 -16.37
N ALA A 862 -11.70 23.25 -17.58
CA ALA A 862 -12.30 22.66 -18.78
C ALA A 862 -11.23 22.08 -19.69
N SER A 863 -11.57 20.96 -20.32
CA SER A 863 -10.81 20.33 -21.39
C SER A 863 -11.73 20.20 -22.61
N ARG A 864 -11.23 19.59 -23.68
CA ARG A 864 -12.05 19.32 -24.87
C ARG A 864 -13.20 18.33 -24.62
N ARG A 865 -13.14 17.60 -23.49
CA ARG A 865 -14.09 16.52 -23.17
C ARG A 865 -15.17 16.94 -22.17
N GLY A 866 -14.86 17.92 -21.34
CA GLY A 866 -15.81 18.31 -20.30
C GLY A 866 -15.24 19.34 -19.35
N GLU A 867 -15.98 19.61 -18.28
CA GLU A 867 -15.54 20.57 -17.28
C GLU A 867 -15.92 20.11 -15.88
N ILE A 868 -15.15 20.58 -14.90
CA ILE A 868 -15.42 20.38 -13.48
C ILE A 868 -15.19 21.70 -12.75
N LYS A 869 -15.72 21.75 -11.51
CA LYS A 869 -15.43 22.87 -10.60
C LYS A 869 -14.61 22.33 -9.42
N ALA A 870 -13.61 23.09 -9.01
CA ALA A 870 -12.77 22.71 -7.89
C ALA A 870 -12.21 23.94 -7.20
N MET A 871 -11.79 23.76 -5.94
CA MET A 871 -11.15 24.79 -5.13
C MET A 871 -9.69 24.92 -5.53
N VAL A 872 -9.20 26.17 -5.62
CA VAL A 872 -7.79 26.42 -5.93
C VAL A 872 -6.92 26.22 -4.69
N ARG A 873 -5.84 25.48 -4.87
CA ARG A 873 -4.80 25.32 -3.86
C ARG A 873 -3.47 25.79 -4.45
N ILE A 874 -2.99 26.95 -3.97
CA ILE A 874 -1.68 27.45 -4.39
C ILE A 874 -0.62 26.68 -3.64
N SER A 875 0.33 26.09 -4.34
CA SER A 875 1.25 25.13 -3.76
C SER A 875 2.65 25.23 -4.36
N ARG A 876 3.65 25.02 -3.51
CA ARG A 876 5.04 24.89 -3.95
C ARG A 876 5.33 23.52 -4.59
N LYS A 877 4.39 22.58 -4.51
CA LYS A 877 4.50 21.28 -5.18
C LYS A 877 4.25 21.41 -6.68
N ALA A 878 3.49 22.42 -7.09
CA ALA A 878 3.07 22.63 -8.47
C ALA A 878 4.23 23.14 -9.34
N VAL A 879 4.06 23.01 -10.64
CA VAL A 879 5.02 23.43 -11.68
C VAL A 879 4.33 24.44 -12.59
N ALA A 880 5.06 25.47 -12.98
CA ALA A 880 4.51 26.52 -13.87
C ALA A 880 3.96 25.89 -15.15
N GLY A 881 2.79 26.35 -15.55
CA GLY A 881 2.11 25.87 -16.77
C GLY A 881 1.37 24.54 -16.59
N THR A 882 1.40 23.97 -15.37
CA THR A 882 0.79 22.67 -15.12
C THR A 882 -0.09 22.74 -13.86
N VAL A 883 -1.26 22.13 -13.92
CA VAL A 883 -2.12 21.97 -12.75
C VAL A 883 -2.22 20.50 -12.39
N PHE A 884 -2.45 20.22 -11.09
CA PHE A 884 -2.64 18.88 -10.56
C PHE A 884 -4.03 18.78 -9.96
N ILE A 885 -4.75 17.70 -10.28
CA ILE A 885 -6.08 17.44 -9.70
C ILE A 885 -6.09 15.98 -9.21
N PRO A 886 -6.48 15.73 -7.95
CA PRO A 886 -6.61 14.34 -7.47
C PRO A 886 -7.86 13.69 -8.09
N PHE A 887 -7.76 12.39 -8.38
CA PHE A 887 -8.86 11.71 -9.10
C PHE A 887 -9.86 11.00 -8.19
N HIS A 888 -9.75 11.18 -6.88
CA HIS A 888 -10.56 10.44 -5.90
C HIS A 888 -12.04 10.86 -5.82
N PHE A 889 -12.39 12.01 -6.32
CA PHE A 889 -13.65 12.68 -5.98
C PHE A 889 -14.66 12.59 -7.13
N ALA A 890 -15.68 11.76 -6.94
CA ALA A 890 -16.70 11.57 -7.99
C ALA A 890 -17.48 12.85 -8.33
N LEU A 891 -17.74 13.71 -7.33
CA LEU A 891 -18.49 14.95 -7.56
C LEU A 891 -17.74 15.98 -8.40
N SER A 892 -16.40 15.94 -8.39
CA SER A 892 -15.56 16.79 -9.22
C SER A 892 -14.52 15.92 -9.90
N ALA A 893 -15.02 14.98 -10.69
CA ALA A 893 -14.19 13.89 -11.22
C ALA A 893 -13.19 14.40 -12.24
N ALA A 894 -11.91 14.34 -11.90
CA ALA A 894 -10.81 14.73 -12.79
C ALA A 894 -10.91 14.02 -14.14
N ASN A 895 -11.44 12.80 -14.15
CA ASN A 895 -11.52 12.02 -15.39
C ASN A 895 -12.60 12.47 -16.36
N LYS A 896 -13.40 13.47 -16.01
CA LYS A 896 -14.20 14.19 -17.03
C LYS A 896 -13.32 14.99 -17.97
N LEU A 897 -12.11 15.30 -17.53
CA LEU A 897 -11.16 16.14 -18.28
C LEU A 897 -10.15 15.32 -19.08
N THR A 898 -9.83 14.11 -18.63
CA THR A 898 -8.71 13.32 -19.18
C THR A 898 -9.06 12.79 -20.58
N ASN A 899 -8.01 12.65 -21.41
CA ASN A 899 -8.20 12.16 -22.77
C ASN A 899 -8.17 10.63 -22.82
N ALA A 900 -8.77 10.08 -23.86
CA ALA A 900 -8.87 8.63 -24.05
C ALA A 900 -7.79 8.06 -24.96
N ALA A 901 -6.74 8.83 -25.28
CA ALA A 901 -5.62 8.32 -26.05
C ALA A 901 -4.94 7.17 -25.32
N LEU A 902 -4.57 6.14 -26.05
CA LEU A 902 -4.07 4.90 -25.46
C LEU A 902 -2.64 4.59 -25.88
N ASP A 903 -1.89 3.97 -24.97
CA ASP A 903 -0.63 3.32 -25.33
C ASP A 903 -0.97 2.22 -26.36
N PRO A 904 -0.29 2.19 -27.51
CA PRO A 904 -0.67 1.23 -28.57
C PRO A 904 -0.40 -0.23 -28.22
N ILE A 905 0.44 -0.51 -27.24
CA ILE A 905 0.80 -1.87 -26.83
C ILE A 905 -0.07 -2.33 -25.67
N SER A 906 -0.02 -1.58 -24.56
CA SER A 906 -0.72 -1.99 -23.33
C SER A 906 -2.19 -1.59 -23.31
N GLY A 907 -2.58 -0.56 -24.08
CA GLY A 907 -3.94 -0.04 -24.06
C GLY A 907 -4.27 0.85 -22.87
N ILE A 908 -3.25 1.30 -22.13
CA ILE A 908 -3.46 2.18 -20.97
C ILE A 908 -3.80 3.61 -21.43
N PRO A 909 -4.73 4.29 -20.75
CA PRO A 909 -5.03 5.70 -21.09
C PRO A 909 -3.98 6.67 -20.59
N GLU A 910 -3.90 7.84 -21.25
CA GLU A 910 -2.96 8.90 -20.90
C GLU A 910 -3.54 9.82 -19.83
N TYR A 911 -3.56 9.35 -18.59
CA TYR A 911 -4.09 10.14 -17.46
C TYR A 911 -3.17 11.28 -17.02
N LYS A 912 -1.89 11.22 -17.40
CA LYS A 912 -0.88 12.12 -16.82
C LYS A 912 -0.65 13.37 -17.67
N VAL A 913 -1.22 13.43 -18.87
CA VAL A 913 -1.06 14.60 -19.74
C VAL A 913 -2.37 14.89 -20.48
N CYS A 914 -2.95 16.04 -20.24
CA CYS A 914 -3.96 16.59 -21.16
C CYS A 914 -3.95 18.12 -21.05
N ALA A 915 -4.66 18.78 -21.94
CA ALA A 915 -4.67 20.24 -22.01
C ALA A 915 -5.97 20.77 -21.40
N VAL A 916 -5.85 21.79 -20.55
CA VAL A 916 -6.99 22.40 -19.86
C VAL A 916 -6.88 23.91 -19.84
N LYS A 917 -8.00 24.55 -19.52
CA LYS A 917 -8.02 25.97 -19.17
C LYS A 917 -8.80 26.16 -17.89
N LEU A 918 -8.40 27.17 -17.12
CA LEU A 918 -9.05 27.57 -15.90
C LEU A 918 -9.76 28.90 -16.09
N SER A 919 -10.94 29.02 -15.50
CA SER A 919 -11.64 30.30 -15.46
C SER A 919 -12.27 30.51 -14.10
N LYS A 920 -12.21 31.73 -13.61
CA LYS A 920 -12.81 32.07 -12.33
C LYS A 920 -14.34 31.99 -12.51
N GLY A 921 -15.01 31.36 -11.54
CA GLY A 921 -16.45 31.28 -11.56
C GLY A 921 -17.09 32.68 -11.49
N VAL A 922 -18.13 32.89 -12.23
CA VAL A 922 -18.89 34.16 -12.18
C VAL A 922 -19.88 34.11 -11.02
#